data_b3934f25f3dd8361331d93b4796c161f
#
_entry.id   b3934f25f3dd8361331d93b4796c161f
#
_cell.length_a   1.000
_cell.length_b   1.000
_cell.length_c   1.000
_cell.angle_alpha   90.00
_cell.angle_beta   90.00
_cell.angle_gamma   90.00
#
_symmetry.space_group_name_H-M   'P 1'
#
loop_
_entity.id
_entity.type
_entity.pdbx_description
1 polymer ?
#
loop_
_entity_poly.entity_id
_entity_poly.type
_entity_poly.pdbx_seq_one_letter_code
_entity_poly.pdbx_strand_id
1 'polypeptide(L)'
;MTRPNRAALLAGASALCLSLPALAQEPAAPAAVTLDTITLTATTDTSVQAEGYVSPYSQAATKSDTPVAEMQQSVSVVTTQQIEDQGAQNLGQALGYTAGVHAEPFGKDPRFDTPYVRGFKAEHAQYVNGLRQGRYFGAIKQELYGMQQIEVLRGPSSSLYGAGSPLGVINMVQKRAQAYDMAEAGIGYDSNHSTQLFFDVNRAASDTLAWRITGIGRDDSTQIEDLTNKGGYLAGALRWTPTDATTIDFLATYTNDAPMPPTGVPFALTGTGHDEDLREIYTGQKDWDDSDRKSYSFGVEFSHEFDSGWTLSQGFRYESLDWNYRTTYATGVTGPTTFGRGSSEQLEDSDTIALDTRLAGEVTTGQMTHRLLFGADMRKYDAHESSQFFTAADIDWADPDYYVDARTPYAPPNAGPSLLRQAGVYAQDEIEYGNWRGSLGLRYDWVKQTGERYGSVSEYKENKVTGRVGLGYLMTNGVMPYVSYSTSFDPQAGLDIDDNVLRPTEGKQWEAGVKYQPTNFDGLISLAVYDLRQTNVNRTVELPEGEGSGIRQIGEVRSRGIELEATAELAEGWKLRGAYAFNKTEQKAPATDPLNGKELADAPRHLASLWLDRDFGIGLRLGGGVRYIGSRFIDATNSAKLDSVTLVDLGGSYTYRNVEGSLNITNLTDEVYVGACGFSYCSYGEGRTIQARLTYKW
;
A
#
# COMPACT_ATOMS: atom_id res chain seq x y z
N MET A 1 10.11 53.88 18.54
CA MET A 1 11.23 54.40 17.73
C MET A 1 11.57 53.35 16.64
N THR A 2 11.14 53.69 15.46
CA THR A 2 11.66 53.48 14.11
C THR A 2 12.35 52.12 13.75
N ARG A 3 11.66 51.39 12.89
CA ARG A 3 12.22 50.42 11.91
C ARG A 3 13.21 51.14 10.97
N PRO A 4 14.08 50.40 10.29
CA PRO A 4 14.06 50.53 8.84
C PRO A 4 14.03 49.21 8.05
N ASN A 5 13.26 49.29 6.97
CA ASN A 5 13.23 48.47 5.76
C ASN A 5 14.62 48.22 5.15
N ARG A 6 14.80 47.05 4.53
CA ARG A 6 15.69 46.91 3.38
C ARG A 6 14.99 46.09 2.28
N ALA A 7 14.71 46.82 1.21
CA ALA A 7 14.25 46.28 -0.07
C ALA A 7 15.45 46.03 -1.01
N ALA A 8 15.25 45.08 -1.89
CA ALA A 8 15.73 44.96 -3.28
C ALA A 8 17.25 44.97 -3.59
N LEU A 9 17.67 43.90 -4.26
CA LEU A 9 18.66 43.99 -5.34
C LEU A 9 18.36 42.90 -6.38
N LEU A 10 17.75 43.34 -7.49
CA LEU A 10 17.71 42.73 -8.80
C LEU A 10 18.80 43.39 -9.64
N ALA A 11 19.65 42.60 -10.28
CA ALA A 11 20.43 42.93 -11.49
C ALA A 11 21.20 41.63 -11.86
N GLY A 12 21.05 40.97 -13.03
CA GLY A 12 21.23 41.52 -14.33
C GLY A 12 22.50 40.83 -14.90
N ALA A 13 22.39 39.73 -15.68
CA ALA A 13 23.51 39.18 -16.42
C ALA A 13 23.11 39.08 -17.89
N SER A 14 23.72 39.95 -18.68
CA SER A 14 23.60 40.11 -20.12
C SER A 14 24.35 39.03 -20.90
N ALA A 15 23.79 38.70 -22.04
CA ALA A 15 24.34 37.80 -23.06
C ALA A 15 25.66 38.30 -23.68
N LEU A 16 26.55 37.37 -23.95
CA LEU A 16 27.63 37.53 -24.95
C LEU A 16 27.50 36.42 -25.98
N CYS A 17 26.99 36.79 -27.15
CA CYS A 17 27.08 35.97 -28.36
C CYS A 17 28.49 36.18 -28.99
N LEU A 18 29.24 35.10 -29.12
CA LEU A 18 30.40 35.03 -30.00
C LEU A 18 30.11 34.02 -31.11
N SER A 19 29.95 34.55 -32.34
CA SER A 19 29.83 33.80 -33.58
C SER A 19 31.20 33.41 -34.11
N LEU A 20 31.42 32.11 -34.34
CA LEU A 20 32.51 31.60 -35.16
C LEU A 20 31.92 30.85 -36.36
N PRO A 21 32.47 30.98 -37.59
CA PRO A 21 31.92 30.36 -38.78
C PRO A 21 32.24 28.86 -38.82
N ALA A 22 31.24 28.04 -39.06
CA ALA A 22 31.36 26.62 -39.31
C ALA A 22 31.77 26.37 -40.77
N LEU A 23 32.89 25.70 -40.99
CA LEU A 23 33.18 25.01 -42.24
C LEU A 23 32.37 23.70 -42.25
N ALA A 24 31.43 23.63 -43.17
CA ALA A 24 30.68 22.43 -43.43
C ALA A 24 31.56 21.39 -44.12
N GLN A 25 31.73 20.24 -43.47
CA GLN A 25 32.21 19.02 -44.08
C GLN A 25 31.04 18.01 -43.95
N GLU A 26 30.48 17.61 -45.08
CA GLU A 26 29.44 16.57 -45.12
C GLU A 26 30.04 15.24 -44.57
N PRO A 27 29.44 14.62 -43.54
CA PRO A 27 29.76 13.25 -43.20
C PRO A 27 28.99 12.31 -44.11
N ALA A 28 29.70 11.34 -44.68
CA ALA A 28 29.10 10.20 -45.39
C ALA A 28 28.04 9.53 -44.52
N ALA A 29 26.88 9.26 -45.10
CA ALA A 29 25.78 8.55 -44.43
C ALA A 29 26.27 7.21 -43.88
N PRO A 30 26.08 6.93 -42.59
CA PRO A 30 26.35 5.61 -42.03
C PRO A 30 25.43 4.58 -42.70
N ALA A 31 26.01 3.46 -43.15
CA ALA A 31 25.26 2.33 -43.64
C ALA A 31 24.25 1.92 -42.57
N ALA A 32 22.97 1.78 -42.96
CA ALA A 32 21.92 1.28 -42.10
C ALA A 32 22.33 -0.13 -41.63
N VAL A 33 22.67 -0.24 -40.34
CA VAL A 33 22.77 -1.53 -39.67
C VAL A 33 21.33 -1.93 -39.41
N THR A 34 20.80 -2.82 -40.26
CA THR A 34 19.60 -3.60 -39.95
C THR A 34 20.00 -4.52 -38.79
N LEU A 35 19.65 -4.14 -37.58
CA LEU A 35 19.59 -5.07 -36.46
C LEU A 35 18.49 -6.07 -36.79
N ASP A 36 18.82 -7.36 -36.83
CA ASP A 36 17.83 -8.41 -36.86
C ASP A 36 16.85 -8.15 -35.72
N THR A 37 15.56 -8.29 -36.02
CA THR A 37 14.51 -8.23 -35.01
C THR A 37 14.84 -9.31 -33.99
N ILE A 38 15.33 -8.89 -32.81
CA ILE A 38 15.44 -9.79 -31.66
C ILE A 38 13.98 -10.05 -31.26
N THR A 39 13.46 -11.16 -31.77
CA THR A 39 12.20 -11.70 -31.24
C THR A 39 12.58 -12.28 -29.87
N LEU A 40 12.45 -11.47 -28.83
CA LEU A 40 12.41 -11.97 -27.46
C LEU A 40 11.12 -12.78 -27.31
N THR A 41 11.16 -14.06 -27.68
CA THR A 41 10.28 -15.09 -27.13
C THR A 41 10.83 -15.46 -25.74
N ALA A 42 10.91 -14.48 -24.87
CA ALA A 42 11.02 -14.75 -23.47
C ALA A 42 9.57 -14.79 -22.95
N THR A 43 9.16 -15.93 -22.44
CA THR A 43 8.16 -15.95 -21.37
C THR A 43 8.63 -14.91 -20.38
N THR A 44 7.92 -13.78 -20.34
CA THR A 44 8.29 -12.67 -19.45
C THR A 44 8.07 -13.19 -18.05
N ASP A 45 9.13 -13.68 -17.41
CA ASP A 45 9.08 -14.03 -15.99
C ASP A 45 8.88 -12.72 -15.23
N THR A 46 7.62 -12.33 -15.03
CA THR A 46 7.22 -11.14 -14.27
C THR A 46 7.65 -11.23 -12.81
N SER A 47 8.22 -12.37 -12.39
CA SER A 47 8.87 -12.52 -11.08
C SER A 47 10.31 -11.99 -11.08
N VAL A 48 10.87 -11.63 -12.24
CA VAL A 48 12.20 -10.98 -12.30
C VAL A 48 12.07 -9.59 -11.72
N GLN A 49 12.91 -9.29 -10.75
CA GLN A 49 13.00 -7.98 -10.13
C GLN A 49 13.31 -6.91 -11.18
N ALA A 50 12.49 -5.84 -11.22
CA ALA A 50 12.78 -4.71 -12.09
C ALA A 50 14.07 -4.01 -11.63
N GLU A 51 15.00 -3.82 -12.54
CA GLU A 51 16.17 -2.96 -12.30
C GLU A 51 15.75 -1.48 -12.39
N GLY A 52 16.21 -0.65 -11.47
CA GLY A 52 15.91 0.78 -11.47
C GLY A 52 14.52 1.14 -10.93
N TYR A 53 13.98 2.27 -11.40
CA TYR A 53 12.70 2.85 -10.93
C TYR A 53 11.50 2.45 -11.79
N VAL A 54 11.72 2.07 -13.05
CA VAL A 54 10.65 1.78 -14.01
C VAL A 54 10.44 0.28 -14.10
N SER A 55 9.24 -0.18 -13.73
CA SER A 55 8.82 -1.55 -13.99
C SER A 55 7.83 -1.57 -15.16
N PRO A 56 8.12 -2.30 -16.24
CA PRO A 56 7.24 -2.36 -17.40
C PRO A 56 5.98 -3.20 -17.15
N TYR A 57 5.98 -4.07 -16.14
CA TYR A 57 4.90 -5.03 -15.88
C TYR A 57 4.37 -4.94 -14.46
N SER A 58 3.09 -5.31 -14.28
CA SER A 58 2.44 -5.47 -12.99
C SER A 58 1.47 -6.66 -13.05
N GLN A 59 1.65 -7.62 -12.16
CA GLN A 59 0.73 -8.75 -12.04
C GLN A 59 -0.63 -8.36 -11.45
N ALA A 60 -0.66 -7.29 -10.63
CA ALA A 60 -1.89 -6.87 -9.97
C ALA A 60 -2.97 -6.35 -10.94
N ALA A 61 -2.60 -5.83 -12.10
CA ALA A 61 -3.57 -5.13 -12.95
C ALA A 61 -4.34 -6.05 -13.90
N THR A 62 -3.69 -7.07 -14.46
CA THR A 62 -4.30 -7.94 -15.48
C THR A 62 -4.12 -9.42 -15.19
N LYS A 63 -3.26 -9.80 -14.24
CA LYS A 63 -2.81 -11.18 -14.01
C LYS A 63 -2.21 -11.82 -15.28
N SER A 64 -1.74 -10.99 -16.21
CA SER A 64 -1.11 -11.34 -17.49
C SER A 64 0.12 -10.47 -17.71
N ASP A 65 0.86 -10.72 -18.79
CA ASP A 65 2.10 -10.01 -19.15
C ASP A 65 1.86 -8.72 -19.94
N THR A 66 0.69 -8.10 -19.77
CA THR A 66 0.37 -6.83 -20.44
C THR A 66 1.23 -5.70 -19.86
N PRO A 67 1.92 -4.93 -20.71
CA PRO A 67 2.71 -3.78 -20.25
C PRO A 67 1.86 -2.75 -19.52
N VAL A 68 2.37 -2.19 -18.41
CA VAL A 68 1.67 -1.16 -17.62
C VAL A 68 1.24 0.02 -18.49
N ALA A 69 2.05 0.38 -19.50
CA ALA A 69 1.76 1.45 -20.44
C ALA A 69 0.52 1.19 -21.32
N GLU A 70 0.15 -0.09 -21.54
CA GLU A 70 -0.99 -0.49 -22.36
C GLU A 70 -2.27 -0.82 -21.58
N MET A 71 -2.21 -0.76 -20.26
CA MET A 71 -3.37 -1.01 -19.39
C MET A 71 -4.31 0.18 -19.29
N GLN A 72 -5.63 -0.03 -19.39
CA GLN A 72 -6.65 1.02 -19.31
C GLN A 72 -7.10 1.27 -17.87
N GLN A 73 -6.12 1.39 -16.95
CA GLN A 73 -6.34 1.64 -15.51
C GLN A 73 -5.10 2.27 -14.88
N SER A 74 -5.29 3.03 -13.81
CA SER A 74 -4.19 3.60 -13.02
C SER A 74 -3.47 2.51 -12.23
N VAL A 75 -2.18 2.33 -12.51
CA VAL A 75 -1.30 1.36 -11.86
C VAL A 75 0.00 2.05 -11.47
N SER A 76 0.48 1.82 -10.26
CA SER A 76 1.81 2.21 -9.82
C SER A 76 2.60 0.98 -9.40
N VAL A 77 3.88 0.96 -9.72
CA VAL A 77 4.82 -0.04 -9.20
C VAL A 77 5.91 0.70 -8.42
N VAL A 78 6.19 0.23 -7.21
CA VAL A 78 7.31 0.67 -6.37
C VAL A 78 8.32 -0.46 -6.35
N THR A 79 9.49 -0.23 -6.91
CA THR A 79 10.56 -1.24 -7.04
C THR A 79 11.41 -1.34 -5.78
N THR A 80 12.16 -2.43 -5.61
CA THR A 80 13.16 -2.57 -4.53
C THR A 80 14.13 -1.40 -4.50
N GLN A 81 14.60 -0.94 -5.67
CA GLN A 81 15.51 0.21 -5.76
C GLN A 81 14.91 1.48 -5.15
N GLN A 82 13.62 1.76 -5.42
CA GLN A 82 12.94 2.92 -4.82
C GLN A 82 12.79 2.77 -3.30
N ILE A 83 12.47 1.56 -2.82
CA ILE A 83 12.35 1.25 -1.39
C ILE A 83 13.70 1.51 -0.68
N GLU A 84 14.79 1.06 -1.27
CA GLU A 84 16.16 1.21 -0.73
C GLU A 84 16.62 2.67 -0.76
N ASP A 85 16.49 3.36 -1.89
CA ASP A 85 16.95 4.75 -2.06
C ASP A 85 16.18 5.72 -1.14
N GLN A 86 14.89 5.47 -0.90
CA GLN A 86 14.04 6.23 0.01
C GLN A 86 14.20 5.80 1.49
N GLY A 87 14.85 4.67 1.77
CA GLY A 87 15.03 4.13 3.11
C GLY A 87 13.74 3.67 3.78
N ALA A 88 12.74 3.26 2.98
CA ALA A 88 11.43 2.86 3.50
C ALA A 88 11.52 1.59 4.37
N GLN A 89 10.84 1.60 5.53
CA GLN A 89 10.84 0.53 6.53
C GLN A 89 9.52 -0.24 6.60
N ASN A 90 8.45 0.33 6.05
CA ASN A 90 7.11 -0.23 6.07
C ASN A 90 6.37 0.11 4.76
N LEU A 91 5.20 -0.50 4.54
CA LEU A 91 4.38 -0.28 3.35
C LEU A 91 3.99 1.19 3.18
N GLY A 92 3.63 1.88 4.27
CA GLY A 92 3.27 3.29 4.22
C GLY A 92 4.40 4.14 3.64
N GLN A 93 5.61 4.03 4.21
CA GLN A 93 6.78 4.77 3.73
C GLN A 93 7.10 4.46 2.27
N ALA A 94 7.05 3.19 1.86
CA ALA A 94 7.27 2.81 0.47
C ALA A 94 6.26 3.43 -0.51
N LEU A 95 5.04 3.70 -0.06
CA LEU A 95 4.00 4.35 -0.85
C LEU A 95 3.98 5.88 -0.76
N GLY A 96 4.87 6.50 0.02
CA GLY A 96 4.90 7.94 0.30
C GLY A 96 5.05 8.84 -0.92
N TYR A 97 5.56 8.30 -2.02
CA TYR A 97 5.74 8.99 -3.30
C TYR A 97 4.81 8.47 -4.41
N THR A 98 3.69 7.83 -4.04
CA THR A 98 2.71 7.25 -4.98
C THR A 98 1.48 8.14 -5.11
N ALA A 99 0.99 8.35 -6.34
CA ALA A 99 -0.14 9.22 -6.59
C ALA A 99 -1.43 8.73 -5.91
N GLY A 100 -2.17 9.66 -5.29
CA GLY A 100 -3.46 9.38 -4.66
C GLY A 100 -3.39 8.55 -3.36
N VAL A 101 -2.18 8.37 -2.80
CA VAL A 101 -1.96 7.63 -1.55
C VAL A 101 -1.57 8.60 -0.43
N HIS A 102 -2.37 8.65 0.64
CA HIS A 102 -2.00 9.22 1.93
C HIS A 102 -1.38 8.08 2.76
N ALA A 103 -0.06 8.06 2.85
CA ALA A 103 0.71 6.86 3.14
C ALA A 103 0.68 6.42 4.61
N GLU A 104 1.00 7.32 5.54
CA GLU A 104 1.07 7.07 7.00
C GLU A 104 0.19 8.07 7.76
N PRO A 105 -1.14 7.98 7.64
CA PRO A 105 -2.03 8.96 8.27
C PRO A 105 -1.91 8.97 9.80
N PHE A 106 -1.64 7.82 10.41
CA PHE A 106 -1.53 7.68 11.88
C PHE A 106 -0.08 7.66 12.39
N GLY A 107 0.90 8.11 11.57
CA GLY A 107 2.32 7.98 11.87
C GLY A 107 2.80 6.52 11.79
N LYS A 108 3.96 6.23 12.40
CA LYS A 108 4.53 4.87 12.44
C LYS A 108 3.73 3.99 13.42
N ASP A 109 2.82 3.19 12.90
CA ASP A 109 2.12 2.17 13.69
C ASP A 109 2.82 0.82 13.55
N PRO A 110 3.39 0.25 14.63
CA PRO A 110 4.06 -1.04 14.56
C PRO A 110 3.12 -2.21 14.22
N ARG A 111 1.81 -2.05 14.44
CA ARG A 111 0.81 -3.12 14.28
C ARG A 111 0.32 -3.26 12.85
N PHE A 112 0.09 -2.13 12.17
CA PHE A 112 -0.65 -2.06 10.91
C PHE A 112 0.01 -1.14 9.90
N ASP A 113 -0.17 -1.45 8.62
CA ASP A 113 0.01 -0.51 7.53
C ASP A 113 -1.37 -0.17 6.97
N THR A 114 -1.86 1.05 7.21
CA THR A 114 -3.20 1.49 6.82
C THR A 114 -3.17 2.75 5.94
N PRO A 115 -2.57 2.70 4.75
CA PRO A 115 -2.61 3.84 3.84
C PRO A 115 -4.05 4.11 3.38
N TYR A 116 -4.30 5.35 2.95
CA TYR A 116 -5.56 5.71 2.28
C TYR A 116 -5.31 5.88 0.79
N VAL A 117 -6.18 5.31 -0.02
CA VAL A 117 -6.13 5.43 -1.48
C VAL A 117 -7.40 6.14 -1.96
N ARG A 118 -7.25 7.23 -2.71
CA ARG A 118 -8.40 8.04 -3.17
C ARG A 118 -9.36 8.48 -2.06
N GLY A 119 -8.82 8.66 -0.84
CA GLY A 119 -9.56 9.08 0.36
C GLY A 119 -10.21 7.93 1.15
N PHE A 120 -10.03 6.67 0.78
CA PHE A 120 -10.55 5.51 1.51
C PHE A 120 -9.44 4.70 2.18
N LYS A 121 -9.71 4.14 3.35
CA LYS A 121 -8.80 3.22 4.04
C LYS A 121 -8.53 1.97 3.22
N ALA A 122 -7.26 1.60 3.08
CA ALA A 122 -6.81 0.47 2.26
C ALA A 122 -6.49 -0.80 3.06
N GLU A 123 -6.91 -0.90 4.31
CA GLU A 123 -6.64 -2.07 5.15
C GLU A 123 -7.16 -3.38 4.57
N HIS A 124 -8.31 -3.36 3.88
CA HIS A 124 -8.90 -4.53 3.23
C HIS A 124 -8.49 -4.71 1.76
N ALA A 125 -7.56 -3.89 1.27
CA ALA A 125 -7.08 -3.93 -0.12
C ALA A 125 -5.69 -4.57 -0.26
N GLN A 126 -5.15 -5.21 0.77
CA GLN A 126 -3.81 -5.76 0.79
C GLN A 126 -3.80 -7.21 0.32
N TYR A 127 -2.83 -7.50 -0.56
CA TYR A 127 -2.61 -8.80 -1.20
C TYR A 127 -1.14 -9.15 -1.12
N VAL A 128 -0.83 -10.45 -1.10
CA VAL A 128 0.52 -10.97 -1.24
C VAL A 128 0.51 -11.94 -2.42
N ASN A 129 1.38 -11.70 -3.39
CA ASN A 129 1.48 -12.49 -4.63
C ASN A 129 0.12 -12.68 -5.35
N GLY A 130 -0.71 -11.62 -5.36
CA GLY A 130 -2.03 -11.63 -5.99
C GLY A 130 -3.13 -12.33 -5.19
N LEU A 131 -2.85 -12.84 -3.99
CA LEU A 131 -3.82 -13.49 -3.11
C LEU A 131 -4.16 -12.57 -1.93
N ARG A 132 -5.47 -12.30 -1.74
CA ARG A 132 -5.95 -11.38 -0.69
C ARG A 132 -5.63 -11.95 0.70
N GLN A 133 -5.09 -11.10 1.54
CA GLN A 133 -4.96 -11.40 2.96
C GLN A 133 -6.34 -11.36 3.64
N GLY A 134 -6.61 -12.37 4.46
CA GLY A 134 -7.79 -12.41 5.31
C GLY A 134 -7.45 -11.92 6.70
N ARG A 135 -8.26 -10.97 7.23
CA ARG A 135 -8.18 -10.59 8.61
C ARG A 135 -9.46 -9.89 9.07
N TYR A 136 -9.78 -10.05 10.35
CA TYR A 136 -10.93 -9.39 10.96
C TYR A 136 -10.63 -7.94 11.33
N PHE A 137 -9.50 -7.68 11.98
CA PHE A 137 -9.14 -6.36 12.50
C PHE A 137 -7.87 -5.83 11.82
N GLY A 138 -8.03 -4.88 10.92
CA GLY A 138 -6.95 -4.28 10.15
C GLY A 138 -6.34 -5.23 9.11
N ALA A 139 -5.11 -4.95 8.66
CA ALA A 139 -4.33 -5.79 7.77
C ALA A 139 -3.14 -6.37 8.52
N ILE A 140 -2.73 -7.59 8.17
CA ILE A 140 -1.47 -8.15 8.69
C ILE A 140 -0.32 -7.33 8.13
N LYS A 141 0.48 -6.72 9.01
CA LYS A 141 1.70 -6.03 8.59
C LYS A 141 2.67 -7.00 7.95
N GLN A 142 3.08 -6.73 6.73
CA GLN A 142 4.07 -7.52 6.01
C GLN A 142 5.45 -6.90 6.16
N GLU A 143 6.47 -7.76 6.31
CA GLU A 143 7.85 -7.31 6.38
C GLU A 143 8.35 -6.87 5.00
N LEU A 144 8.62 -5.57 4.84
CA LEU A 144 9.01 -4.97 3.57
C LEU A 144 10.33 -5.53 3.03
N TYR A 145 11.28 -5.88 3.90
CA TYR A 145 12.55 -6.48 3.50
C TYR A 145 12.37 -7.85 2.79
N GLY A 146 11.26 -8.54 3.04
CA GLY A 146 10.89 -9.77 2.32
C GLY A 146 10.22 -9.57 0.97
N MET A 147 9.99 -8.31 0.55
CA MET A 147 9.29 -7.97 -0.69
C MET A 147 10.25 -7.49 -1.76
N GLN A 148 9.96 -7.79 -3.03
CA GLN A 148 10.75 -7.31 -4.17
C GLN A 148 10.09 -6.12 -4.88
N GLN A 149 8.77 -5.96 -4.78
CA GLN A 149 8.04 -4.79 -5.29
C GLN A 149 6.67 -4.66 -4.65
N ILE A 150 6.10 -3.46 -4.76
CA ILE A 150 4.73 -3.17 -4.35
C ILE A 150 3.99 -2.61 -5.55
N GLU A 151 2.80 -3.13 -5.80
CA GLU A 151 1.94 -2.75 -6.92
C GLU A 151 0.65 -2.15 -6.38
N VAL A 152 0.26 -0.99 -6.89
CA VAL A 152 -0.99 -0.32 -6.49
C VAL A 152 -1.88 -0.19 -7.71
N LEU A 153 -2.93 -1.01 -7.76
CA LEU A 153 -3.99 -0.93 -8.75
C LEU A 153 -5.15 -0.12 -8.15
N ARG A 154 -5.48 1.03 -8.75
CA ARG A 154 -6.50 1.93 -8.22
C ARG A 154 -7.86 1.72 -8.89
N GLY A 155 -8.91 1.70 -8.07
CA GLY A 155 -10.30 1.50 -8.49
C GLY A 155 -10.76 0.04 -8.45
N PRO A 156 -12.06 -0.19 -8.66
CA PRO A 156 -12.70 -1.50 -8.54
C PRO A 156 -12.03 -2.58 -9.35
N SER A 157 -11.69 -3.73 -8.71
CA SER A 157 -10.89 -4.80 -9.32
C SER A 157 -11.50 -6.19 -9.12
N SER A 158 -12.80 -6.26 -8.74
CA SER A 158 -13.45 -7.54 -8.45
C SER A 158 -13.60 -8.45 -9.67
N SER A 159 -13.51 -7.93 -10.89
CA SER A 159 -13.49 -8.76 -12.11
C SER A 159 -12.32 -9.75 -12.19
N LEU A 160 -11.23 -9.50 -11.43
CA LEU A 160 -10.06 -10.38 -11.35
C LEU A 160 -9.86 -10.99 -9.95
N TYR A 161 -10.24 -10.25 -8.90
CA TYR A 161 -9.90 -10.57 -7.51
C TYR A 161 -11.12 -11.02 -6.68
N GLY A 162 -12.32 -10.98 -7.26
CA GLY A 162 -13.57 -11.29 -6.58
C GLY A 162 -13.93 -10.29 -5.49
N ALA A 163 -14.51 -10.78 -4.41
CA ALA A 163 -14.89 -9.96 -3.28
C ALA A 163 -13.68 -9.18 -2.73
N GLY A 164 -13.74 -7.87 -2.82
CA GLY A 164 -12.62 -7.00 -2.45
C GLY A 164 -12.97 -5.53 -2.41
N SER A 165 -12.09 -4.75 -1.81
CA SER A 165 -12.27 -3.32 -1.61
C SER A 165 -12.54 -2.56 -2.92
N PRO A 166 -13.53 -1.65 -2.94
CA PRO A 166 -13.80 -0.80 -4.10
C PRO A 166 -12.67 0.16 -4.49
N LEU A 167 -11.71 0.39 -3.62
CA LEU A 167 -10.59 1.31 -3.87
C LEU A 167 -9.47 0.69 -4.72
N GLY A 168 -9.40 -0.65 -4.82
CA GLY A 168 -8.41 -1.36 -5.61
C GLY A 168 -7.62 -2.42 -4.85
N VAL A 169 -6.38 -2.61 -5.26
CA VAL A 169 -5.46 -3.65 -4.75
C VAL A 169 -4.10 -3.02 -4.47
N ILE A 170 -3.55 -3.30 -3.29
CA ILE A 170 -2.14 -3.11 -2.96
C ILE A 170 -1.53 -4.50 -2.87
N ASN A 171 -0.75 -4.88 -3.88
CA ASN A 171 -0.14 -6.20 -3.97
C ASN A 171 1.34 -6.11 -3.61
N MET A 172 1.74 -6.88 -2.61
CA MET A 172 3.13 -7.03 -2.21
C MET A 172 3.68 -8.32 -2.83
N VAL A 173 4.72 -8.18 -3.64
CA VAL A 173 5.35 -9.32 -4.32
C VAL A 173 6.54 -9.78 -3.50
N GLN A 174 6.50 -11.03 -3.01
CA GLN A 174 7.58 -11.60 -2.20
C GLN A 174 8.83 -11.84 -3.04
N LYS A 175 10.00 -11.74 -2.41
CA LYS A 175 11.28 -12.15 -2.99
C LYS A 175 11.27 -13.64 -3.32
N ARG A 176 11.66 -13.99 -4.55
CA ARG A 176 11.80 -15.38 -5.04
C ARG A 176 13.26 -15.74 -5.25
N ALA A 177 13.55 -17.02 -5.26
CA ALA A 177 14.87 -17.53 -5.64
C ALA A 177 15.17 -17.24 -7.11
N GLN A 178 16.41 -16.86 -7.41
CA GLN A 178 16.88 -16.45 -8.72
C GLN A 178 18.00 -17.39 -9.21
N ALA A 179 18.18 -17.50 -10.53
CA ALA A 179 19.16 -18.35 -11.16
C ALA A 179 20.59 -17.80 -11.12
N TYR A 180 20.91 -16.98 -10.11
CA TYR A 180 22.24 -16.42 -9.87
C TYR A 180 22.56 -16.40 -8.38
N ASP A 181 23.85 -16.35 -8.04
CA ASP A 181 24.29 -16.27 -6.66
C ASP A 181 24.36 -14.80 -6.20
N MET A 182 23.77 -14.53 -5.06
CA MET A 182 23.93 -13.25 -4.34
C MET A 182 23.84 -13.49 -2.84
N ALA A 183 24.53 -12.68 -2.08
CA ALA A 183 24.31 -12.66 -0.65
C ALA A 183 24.60 -11.26 -0.09
N GLU A 184 23.81 -10.87 0.89
CA GLU A 184 24.05 -9.67 1.68
C GLU A 184 23.73 -9.91 3.15
N ALA A 185 24.42 -9.18 4.03
CA ALA A 185 24.07 -9.09 5.43
C ALA A 185 24.43 -7.70 5.94
N GLY A 186 23.68 -7.21 6.90
CA GLY A 186 23.91 -5.87 7.40
C GLY A 186 23.28 -5.58 8.75
N ILE A 187 23.60 -4.38 9.23
CA ILE A 187 23.06 -3.80 10.45
C ILE A 187 22.47 -2.43 10.12
N GLY A 188 21.45 -2.04 10.88
CA GLY A 188 20.86 -0.71 10.82
C GLY A 188 20.64 -0.14 12.21
N TYR A 189 20.66 1.18 12.29
CA TYR A 189 20.37 1.96 13.48
C TYR A 189 19.69 3.26 13.13
N ASP A 190 18.73 3.72 13.92
CA ASP A 190 18.09 5.02 13.70
C ASP A 190 18.11 5.93 14.95
N SER A 191 17.73 7.19 14.76
CA SER A 191 17.70 8.21 15.80
C SER A 191 16.68 7.94 16.91
N ASN A 192 15.70 7.06 16.69
CA ASN A 192 14.73 6.61 17.70
C ASN A 192 15.28 5.39 18.50
N HIS A 193 16.58 5.09 18.35
CA HIS A 193 17.26 3.93 18.98
C HIS A 193 16.81 2.57 18.45
N SER A 194 16.13 2.50 17.30
CA SER A 194 15.84 1.21 16.68
C SER A 194 17.12 0.57 16.17
N THR A 195 17.20 -0.75 16.31
CA THR A 195 18.28 -1.57 15.79
C THR A 195 17.75 -2.69 14.92
N GLN A 196 18.46 -3.03 13.85
CA GLN A 196 18.11 -4.14 12.98
C GLN A 196 19.33 -4.93 12.53
N LEU A 197 19.15 -6.24 12.39
CA LEU A 197 20.08 -7.17 11.75
C LEU A 197 19.35 -7.84 10.61
N PHE A 198 19.94 -7.88 9.43
CA PHE A 198 19.29 -8.47 8.26
C PHE A 198 20.27 -9.25 7.41
N PHE A 199 19.74 -10.20 6.66
CA PHE A 199 20.49 -10.95 5.65
C PHE A 199 19.56 -11.43 4.53
N ASP A 200 20.13 -11.61 3.35
CA ASP A 200 19.48 -12.16 2.17
C ASP A 200 20.48 -12.98 1.37
N VAL A 201 20.24 -14.26 1.22
CA VAL A 201 21.14 -15.18 0.55
C VAL A 201 20.37 -15.94 -0.53
N ASN A 202 20.80 -15.79 -1.77
CA ASN A 202 20.26 -16.48 -2.93
C ASN A 202 21.35 -17.35 -3.56
N ARG A 203 21.04 -18.61 -3.90
CA ARG A 203 21.95 -19.56 -4.52
C ARG A 203 21.28 -20.30 -5.68
N ALA A 204 21.93 -20.27 -6.83
CA ALA A 204 21.66 -21.20 -7.94
C ALA A 204 22.34 -22.54 -7.64
N ALA A 205 21.61 -23.48 -7.03
CA ALA A 205 22.16 -24.78 -6.65
C ALA A 205 22.44 -25.69 -7.86
N SER A 206 21.69 -25.50 -8.96
CA SER A 206 21.91 -26.10 -10.28
C SER A 206 21.19 -25.27 -11.34
N ASP A 207 21.27 -25.70 -12.61
CA ASP A 207 20.55 -25.05 -13.72
C ASP A 207 19.03 -25.11 -13.55
N THR A 208 18.53 -26.03 -12.71
CA THR A 208 17.08 -26.22 -12.49
C THR A 208 16.61 -25.95 -11.07
N LEU A 209 17.51 -25.60 -10.15
CA LEU A 209 17.17 -25.44 -8.75
C LEU A 209 17.88 -24.22 -8.14
N ALA A 210 17.12 -23.30 -7.62
CA ALA A 210 17.61 -22.17 -6.85
C ALA A 210 16.87 -22.06 -5.49
N TRP A 211 17.55 -21.50 -4.49
CA TRP A 211 16.92 -21.20 -3.20
C TRP A 211 17.35 -19.83 -2.68
N ARG A 212 16.47 -19.24 -1.89
CA ARG A 212 16.73 -17.95 -1.22
C ARG A 212 16.26 -18.00 0.22
N ILE A 213 17.02 -17.40 1.13
CA ILE A 213 16.66 -17.24 2.53
C ILE A 213 16.87 -15.77 2.87
N THR A 214 15.81 -15.10 3.32
CA THR A 214 15.79 -13.69 3.72
C THR A 214 15.38 -13.60 5.17
N GLY A 215 16.10 -12.83 5.98
CA GLY A 215 15.76 -12.67 7.40
C GLY A 215 16.09 -11.28 7.92
N ILE A 216 15.28 -10.82 8.86
CA ILE A 216 15.51 -9.57 9.61
C ILE A 216 15.03 -9.73 11.04
N GLY A 217 15.85 -9.31 11.99
CA GLY A 217 15.49 -9.15 13.40
C GLY A 217 15.51 -7.66 13.76
N ARG A 218 14.56 -7.22 14.56
CA ARG A 218 14.37 -5.82 14.92
C ARG A 218 14.18 -5.65 16.43
N ASP A 219 14.71 -4.56 16.95
CA ASP A 219 14.28 -3.89 18.17
C ASP A 219 13.92 -2.47 17.79
N ASP A 220 12.67 -2.30 17.34
CA ASP A 220 12.18 -1.02 16.83
C ASP A 220 11.63 -0.18 17.98
N SER A 221 11.97 1.10 17.97
CA SER A 221 11.37 2.15 18.78
C SER A 221 10.78 3.23 17.87
N THR A 222 9.92 4.07 18.42
CA THR A 222 9.35 5.21 17.71
C THR A 222 9.66 6.51 18.44
N GLN A 223 9.21 7.64 17.93
CA GLN A 223 9.27 8.92 18.66
C GLN A 223 8.44 8.92 19.95
N ILE A 224 7.41 8.05 20.04
CA ILE A 224 6.58 7.91 21.25
C ILE A 224 7.37 7.07 22.26
N GLU A 225 7.52 7.57 23.47
CA GLU A 225 8.20 6.86 24.55
C GLU A 225 7.58 5.47 24.78
N ASP A 226 8.43 4.48 25.03
CA ASP A 226 8.04 3.08 25.28
C ASP A 226 7.21 2.38 24.19
N LEU A 227 6.96 3.03 23.06
CA LEU A 227 6.30 2.41 21.92
C LEU A 227 7.33 1.63 21.10
N THR A 228 7.35 0.32 21.30
CA THR A 228 8.34 -0.57 20.70
C THR A 228 7.70 -1.69 19.88
N ASN A 229 8.51 -2.29 19.00
CA ASN A 229 8.21 -3.57 18.36
C ASN A 229 9.48 -4.42 18.31
N LYS A 230 9.53 -5.51 19.08
CA LYS A 230 10.66 -6.45 19.09
C LYS A 230 10.24 -7.72 18.38
N GLY A 231 11.04 -8.15 17.42
CA GLY A 231 10.70 -9.36 16.73
C GLY A 231 11.60 -9.68 15.56
N GLY A 232 11.18 -10.67 14.79
CA GLY A 232 11.90 -11.13 13.62
C GLY A 232 10.99 -11.71 12.55
N TYR A 233 11.52 -11.67 11.35
CA TYR A 233 10.93 -12.23 10.15
C TYR A 233 11.96 -13.14 9.48
N LEU A 234 11.49 -14.28 8.99
CA LEU A 234 12.27 -15.22 8.19
C LEU A 234 11.43 -15.68 6.99
N ALA A 235 12.01 -15.61 5.81
CA ALA A 235 11.41 -16.12 4.57
C ALA A 235 12.33 -17.11 3.89
N GLY A 236 11.74 -18.17 3.32
CA GLY A 236 12.40 -19.12 2.45
C GLY A 236 11.70 -19.19 1.11
N ALA A 237 12.45 -19.23 0.03
CA ALA A 237 11.97 -19.48 -1.32
C ALA A 237 12.80 -20.58 -1.98
N LEU A 238 12.13 -21.50 -2.67
CA LEU A 238 12.77 -22.56 -3.47
C LEU A 238 12.14 -22.52 -4.85
N ARG A 239 12.92 -22.26 -5.88
CA ARG A 239 12.50 -22.33 -7.29
C ARG A 239 13.03 -23.60 -7.92
N TRP A 240 12.12 -24.36 -8.51
CA TRP A 240 12.43 -25.56 -9.28
C TRP A 240 11.90 -25.41 -10.70
N THR A 241 12.81 -25.49 -11.68
CA THR A 241 12.53 -25.43 -13.12
C THR A 241 12.87 -26.76 -13.78
N PRO A 242 12.02 -27.81 -13.61
CA PRO A 242 12.32 -29.16 -14.14
C PRO A 242 12.46 -29.17 -15.65
N THR A 243 11.85 -28.25 -16.36
CA THR A 243 11.98 -28.02 -17.80
C THR A 243 11.95 -26.50 -18.06
N ASP A 244 12.38 -26.04 -19.24
CA ASP A 244 12.31 -24.63 -19.63
C ASP A 244 10.87 -24.08 -19.64
N ALA A 245 9.88 -24.97 -19.80
CA ALA A 245 8.45 -24.62 -19.83
C ALA A 245 7.78 -24.66 -18.44
N THR A 246 8.46 -25.14 -17.39
CA THR A 246 7.83 -25.37 -16.08
C THR A 246 8.61 -24.69 -14.97
N THR A 247 7.93 -23.84 -14.21
CA THR A 247 8.47 -23.22 -12.99
C THR A 247 7.58 -23.52 -11.79
N ILE A 248 8.20 -23.90 -10.67
CA ILE A 248 7.52 -24.13 -9.39
C ILE A 248 8.28 -23.38 -8.31
N ASP A 249 7.61 -22.41 -7.68
CA ASP A 249 8.13 -21.68 -6.52
C ASP A 249 7.44 -22.16 -5.24
N PHE A 250 8.21 -22.59 -4.26
CA PHE A 250 7.76 -22.83 -2.89
C PHE A 250 8.18 -21.65 -2.04
N LEU A 251 7.23 -21.05 -1.33
CA LEU A 251 7.42 -19.86 -0.52
C LEU A 251 6.98 -20.14 0.92
N ALA A 252 7.76 -19.71 1.88
CA ALA A 252 7.40 -19.82 3.29
C ALA A 252 7.82 -18.56 4.04
N THR A 253 7.01 -18.12 5.00
CA THR A 253 7.35 -17.02 5.90
C THR A 253 7.01 -17.35 7.33
N TYR A 254 7.76 -16.79 8.25
CA TYR A 254 7.49 -16.80 9.68
C TYR A 254 7.78 -15.43 10.27
N THR A 255 6.82 -14.89 11.01
CA THR A 255 6.95 -13.64 11.78
C THR A 255 6.62 -13.92 13.23
N ASN A 256 7.43 -13.39 14.13
CA ASN A 256 7.15 -13.37 15.56
C ASN A 256 7.58 -12.00 16.08
N ASP A 257 6.64 -11.20 16.52
CA ASP A 257 6.89 -9.84 16.97
C ASP A 257 5.90 -9.39 18.07
N ALA A 258 6.24 -8.30 18.74
CA ALA A 258 5.48 -7.73 19.85
C ALA A 258 5.17 -6.24 19.56
N PRO A 259 4.30 -5.95 18.58
CA PRO A 259 4.02 -4.57 18.18
C PRO A 259 3.14 -3.85 19.20
N MET A 260 3.74 -2.95 19.98
CA MET A 260 3.02 -2.14 20.95
C MET A 260 2.07 -1.16 20.27
N PRO A 261 0.91 -0.87 20.88
CA PRO A 261 -0.12 0.00 20.32
C PRO A 261 0.24 1.49 20.45
N PRO A 262 0.24 2.29 19.39
CA PRO A 262 0.22 3.74 19.50
C PRO A 262 -1.15 4.19 20.01
N THR A 263 -1.19 5.11 20.96
CA THR A 263 -2.40 5.43 21.73
C THR A 263 -2.97 6.83 21.45
N GLY A 264 -2.22 7.72 20.81
CA GLY A 264 -2.67 9.06 20.40
C GLY A 264 -3.11 9.98 21.55
N VAL A 265 -3.53 11.19 21.21
CA VAL A 265 -4.00 12.21 22.16
C VAL A 265 -5.34 12.79 21.72
N PRO A 266 -6.21 13.30 22.64
CA PRO A 266 -7.44 13.96 22.26
C PRO A 266 -7.20 15.19 21.38
N PHE A 267 -8.03 15.40 20.35
CA PHE A 267 -7.92 16.54 19.41
C PHE A 267 -7.87 17.90 20.14
N ALA A 268 -8.62 18.08 21.22
CA ALA A 268 -8.66 19.34 21.97
C ALA A 268 -7.31 19.75 22.58
N LEU A 269 -6.35 18.83 22.69
CA LEU A 269 -5.00 19.14 23.17
C LEU A 269 -4.02 19.48 22.03
N THR A 270 -4.36 19.17 20.78
CA THR A 270 -3.51 19.49 19.64
C THR A 270 -3.57 20.98 19.31
N GLY A 271 -2.45 21.58 18.88
CA GLY A 271 -2.36 23.01 18.58
C GLY A 271 -2.40 23.93 19.81
N THR A 272 -2.21 23.39 21.01
CA THR A 272 -2.24 24.18 22.26
C THR A 272 -0.86 24.73 22.66
N GLY A 273 0.17 24.46 21.85
CA GLY A 273 1.56 24.87 22.11
C GLY A 273 2.38 23.85 22.88
N HIS A 274 1.84 22.65 23.11
CA HIS A 274 2.49 21.50 23.75
C HIS A 274 2.67 20.32 22.77
N ASP A 275 2.57 20.60 21.47
CA ASP A 275 2.56 19.54 20.45
C ASP A 275 3.86 18.74 20.41
N GLU A 276 5.00 19.34 20.75
CA GLU A 276 6.29 18.64 20.84
C GLU A 276 6.28 17.59 21.96
N ASP A 277 5.80 17.93 23.14
CA ASP A 277 5.70 17.00 24.28
C ASP A 277 4.63 15.93 24.00
N LEU A 278 3.49 16.35 23.46
CA LEU A 278 2.35 15.47 23.20
C LEU A 278 2.60 14.46 22.06
N ARG A 279 3.49 14.75 21.11
CA ARG A 279 3.85 13.78 20.07
C ARG A 279 4.72 12.62 20.59
N GLU A 280 5.42 12.84 21.72
CA GLU A 280 6.36 11.89 22.29
C GLU A 280 5.76 11.09 23.45
N ILE A 281 4.63 11.56 24.01
CA ILE A 281 4.02 10.94 25.17
C ILE A 281 3.43 9.55 24.85
N TYR A 282 3.75 8.58 25.68
CA TYR A 282 3.01 7.33 25.74
C TYR A 282 1.75 7.50 26.59
N THR A 283 0.58 7.36 26.01
CA THR A 283 -0.69 7.55 26.71
C THR A 283 -1.33 6.25 27.19
N GLY A 284 -0.63 5.15 27.01
CA GLY A 284 -1.04 3.82 27.41
C GLY A 284 -0.79 3.50 28.89
N GLN A 285 -0.79 2.21 29.23
CA GLN A 285 -0.55 1.70 30.57
C GLN A 285 0.47 0.57 30.55
N LYS A 286 1.68 0.82 31.11
CA LYS A 286 2.88 -0.02 30.95
C LYS A 286 2.77 -1.43 31.51
N ASP A 287 1.93 -1.65 32.55
CA ASP A 287 1.72 -2.97 33.16
C ASP A 287 0.53 -3.74 32.56
N TRP A 288 -0.17 -3.13 31.60
CA TRP A 288 -1.31 -3.74 30.91
C TRP A 288 -1.09 -3.91 29.41
N ASP A 289 -0.65 -2.85 28.73
CA ASP A 289 -0.49 -2.85 27.29
C ASP A 289 0.57 -3.88 26.91
N ASP A 290 0.19 -4.76 25.99
CA ASP A 290 1.00 -5.91 25.59
C ASP A 290 0.57 -6.40 24.21
N SER A 291 1.50 -7.01 23.50
CA SER A 291 1.21 -7.59 22.21
C SER A 291 2.15 -8.77 21.94
N ASP A 292 1.60 -9.92 21.59
CA ASP A 292 2.34 -11.10 21.11
C ASP A 292 1.67 -11.57 19.83
N ARG A 293 2.39 -11.43 18.71
CA ARG A 293 1.88 -11.79 17.38
C ARG A 293 2.79 -12.81 16.72
N LYS A 294 2.20 -13.91 16.29
CA LYS A 294 2.85 -14.94 15.50
C LYS A 294 2.08 -15.16 14.21
N SER A 295 2.78 -15.17 13.09
CA SER A 295 2.18 -15.57 11.82
C SER A 295 3.15 -16.41 11.02
N TYR A 296 2.59 -17.35 10.27
CA TYR A 296 3.34 -18.11 9.29
C TYR A 296 2.52 -18.32 8.03
N SER A 297 3.21 -18.39 6.90
CA SER A 297 2.57 -18.73 5.65
C SER A 297 3.38 -19.76 4.86
N PHE A 298 2.66 -20.52 4.06
CA PHE A 298 3.22 -21.42 3.06
C PHE A 298 2.51 -21.21 1.74
N GLY A 299 3.25 -21.07 0.66
CA GLY A 299 2.74 -20.86 -0.69
C GLY A 299 3.40 -21.76 -1.72
N VAL A 300 2.66 -22.06 -2.76
CA VAL A 300 3.17 -22.74 -3.97
C VAL A 300 2.66 -21.95 -5.18
N GLU A 301 3.58 -21.56 -6.04
CA GLU A 301 3.27 -20.96 -7.34
C GLU A 301 3.79 -21.91 -8.42
N PHE A 302 2.91 -22.30 -9.33
CA PHE A 302 3.20 -23.18 -10.45
C PHE A 302 2.90 -22.46 -11.76
N SER A 303 3.76 -22.60 -12.74
CA SER A 303 3.54 -22.17 -14.12
C SER A 303 4.06 -23.21 -15.08
N HIS A 304 3.26 -23.50 -16.11
CA HIS A 304 3.64 -24.40 -17.20
C HIS A 304 3.14 -23.86 -18.53
N GLU A 305 4.07 -23.64 -19.46
CA GLU A 305 3.76 -23.27 -20.85
C GLU A 305 3.69 -24.53 -21.73
N PHE A 306 2.54 -24.72 -22.35
CA PHE A 306 2.32 -25.82 -23.29
C PHE A 306 2.88 -25.48 -24.68
N ASP A 307 3.20 -26.50 -25.49
CA ASP A 307 3.65 -26.32 -26.87
C ASP A 307 2.68 -25.49 -27.75
N SER A 308 1.44 -25.36 -27.32
CA SER A 308 0.40 -24.53 -27.96
C SER A 308 0.53 -23.03 -27.67
N GLY A 309 1.48 -22.60 -26.83
CA GLY A 309 1.63 -21.22 -26.34
C GLY A 309 0.63 -20.81 -25.25
N TRP A 310 -0.15 -21.76 -24.72
CA TRP A 310 -0.99 -21.54 -23.55
C TRP A 310 -0.21 -21.80 -22.27
N THR A 311 -0.42 -20.96 -21.25
CA THR A 311 0.22 -21.08 -19.94
C THR A 311 -0.82 -21.39 -18.87
N LEU A 312 -0.62 -22.48 -18.16
CA LEU A 312 -1.36 -22.82 -16.94
C LEU A 312 -0.58 -22.31 -15.73
N SER A 313 -1.18 -21.44 -14.94
CA SER A 313 -0.60 -20.93 -13.70
C SER A 313 -1.50 -21.24 -12.51
N GLN A 314 -0.90 -21.56 -11.37
CA GLN A 314 -1.62 -21.76 -10.12
C GLN A 314 -0.87 -21.13 -8.96
N GLY A 315 -1.56 -20.32 -8.15
CA GLY A 315 -1.09 -19.80 -6.89
C GLY A 315 -1.89 -20.41 -5.73
N PHE A 316 -1.20 -20.95 -4.75
CA PHE A 316 -1.76 -21.42 -3.49
C PHE A 316 -1.07 -20.71 -2.33
N ARG A 317 -1.83 -20.32 -1.29
CA ARG A 317 -1.31 -19.79 -0.03
C ARG A 317 -2.16 -20.27 1.13
N TYR A 318 -1.49 -20.77 2.16
CA TYR A 318 -1.99 -20.93 3.51
C TYR A 318 -1.31 -19.90 4.40
N GLU A 319 -2.08 -19.26 5.28
CA GLU A 319 -1.58 -18.30 6.26
C GLU A 319 -2.30 -18.51 7.57
N SER A 320 -1.55 -18.50 8.68
CA SER A 320 -2.07 -18.60 10.04
C SER A 320 -1.56 -17.41 10.86
N LEU A 321 -2.44 -16.86 11.68
CA LEU A 321 -2.17 -15.76 12.60
C LEU A 321 -2.69 -16.12 13.99
N ASP A 322 -1.84 -15.90 15.00
CA ASP A 322 -2.19 -15.90 16.42
C ASP A 322 -1.75 -14.56 16.99
N TRP A 323 -2.68 -13.80 17.53
CA TRP A 323 -2.40 -12.47 18.06
C TRP A 323 -3.17 -12.19 19.34
N ASN A 324 -2.43 -12.03 20.43
CA ASN A 324 -2.92 -11.49 21.70
C ASN A 324 -2.51 -10.02 21.78
N TYR A 325 -3.48 -9.16 22.04
CA TYR A 325 -3.30 -7.72 21.95
C TYR A 325 -4.10 -7.01 23.06
N ARG A 326 -3.40 -6.23 23.87
CA ARG A 326 -3.98 -5.38 24.90
C ARG A 326 -3.51 -3.94 24.71
N THR A 327 -4.42 -2.99 24.78
CA THR A 327 -4.13 -1.58 24.58
C THR A 327 -4.97 -0.70 25.48
N THR A 328 -4.38 0.42 25.89
CA THR A 328 -5.07 1.54 26.52
C THR A 328 -5.05 2.73 25.57
N TYR A 329 -6.16 3.43 25.39
CA TYR A 329 -6.34 4.51 24.41
C TYR A 329 -7.08 5.70 25.03
N ALA A 330 -6.83 6.91 24.47
CA ALA A 330 -7.47 8.15 24.90
C ALA A 330 -8.95 8.18 24.50
N THR A 331 -9.81 8.71 25.37
CA THR A 331 -11.26 8.85 25.13
C THR A 331 -11.75 10.29 25.04
N GLY A 332 -11.10 11.23 25.68
CA GLY A 332 -11.47 12.65 25.66
C GLY A 332 -10.84 13.43 26.81
N VAL A 333 -10.89 14.74 26.76
CA VAL A 333 -10.32 15.62 27.79
C VAL A 333 -11.19 15.63 29.04
N THR A 334 -10.61 15.42 30.22
CA THR A 334 -11.29 15.44 31.54
C THR A 334 -10.82 16.59 32.42
N GLY A 335 -9.69 17.25 32.11
CA GLY A 335 -9.16 18.39 32.83
C GLY A 335 -8.12 19.15 31.99
N PRO A 336 -7.50 20.21 32.52
CA PRO A 336 -6.54 21.03 31.77
C PRO A 336 -5.33 20.26 31.27
N THR A 337 -4.84 19.29 32.04
CA THR A 337 -3.70 18.41 31.71
C THR A 337 -4.10 16.94 31.72
N THR A 338 -5.38 16.62 31.93
CA THR A 338 -5.87 15.26 32.08
C THR A 338 -6.83 14.86 30.96
N PHE A 339 -6.77 13.60 30.56
CA PHE A 339 -7.76 13.01 29.68
C PHE A 339 -8.11 11.58 30.11
N GLY A 340 -9.34 11.20 29.79
CA GLY A 340 -9.87 9.87 30.08
C GLY A 340 -9.26 8.83 29.16
N ARG A 341 -9.23 7.59 29.68
CA ARG A 341 -8.77 6.42 28.91
C ARG A 341 -9.78 5.28 28.94
N GLY A 342 -9.75 4.49 27.88
CA GLY A 342 -10.35 3.17 27.81
C GLY A 342 -9.27 2.13 27.53
N SER A 343 -9.56 0.87 27.83
CA SER A 343 -8.68 -0.25 27.48
C SER A 343 -9.43 -1.31 26.69
N SER A 344 -8.72 -2.07 25.87
CA SER A 344 -9.27 -3.24 25.19
C SER A 344 -8.29 -4.41 25.22
N GLU A 345 -8.84 -5.61 25.32
CA GLU A 345 -8.15 -6.88 25.05
C GLU A 345 -8.77 -7.51 23.81
N GLN A 346 -7.90 -7.94 22.88
CA GLN A 346 -8.30 -8.59 21.64
C GLN A 346 -7.47 -9.84 21.42
N LEU A 347 -8.15 -10.93 21.09
CA LEU A 347 -7.55 -12.21 20.76
C LEU A 347 -8.01 -12.58 19.38
N GLU A 348 -7.09 -12.93 18.49
CA GLU A 348 -7.37 -13.42 17.15
C GLU A 348 -6.54 -14.66 16.87
N ASP A 349 -7.23 -15.77 16.58
CA ASP A 349 -6.67 -16.99 16.00
C ASP A 349 -7.33 -17.17 14.63
N SER A 350 -6.57 -17.14 13.55
CA SER A 350 -7.15 -17.19 12.21
C SER A 350 -6.30 -17.95 11.20
N ASP A 351 -6.99 -18.66 10.30
CA ASP A 351 -6.44 -19.39 9.17
C ASP A 351 -7.04 -18.89 7.86
N THR A 352 -6.17 -18.64 6.88
CA THR A 352 -6.56 -18.30 5.51
C THR A 352 -6.00 -19.32 4.54
N ILE A 353 -6.88 -19.82 3.66
CA ILE A 353 -6.49 -20.63 2.49
C ILE A 353 -6.96 -19.88 1.25
N ALA A 354 -6.07 -19.67 0.30
CA ALA A 354 -6.37 -19.06 -1.00
C ALA A 354 -5.75 -19.90 -2.13
N LEU A 355 -6.50 -20.05 -3.21
CA LEU A 355 -6.08 -20.74 -4.42
C LEU A 355 -6.59 -19.96 -5.62
N ASP A 356 -5.74 -19.76 -6.63
CA ASP A 356 -6.09 -19.15 -7.91
C ASP A 356 -5.45 -19.96 -9.04
N THR A 357 -6.26 -20.48 -9.94
CA THR A 357 -5.82 -21.26 -11.10
C THR A 357 -6.20 -20.53 -12.37
N ARG A 358 -5.26 -20.32 -13.27
CA ARG A 358 -5.39 -19.52 -14.48
C ARG A 358 -4.88 -20.27 -15.69
N LEU A 359 -5.58 -20.09 -16.82
CA LEU A 359 -5.15 -20.50 -18.14
C LEU A 359 -5.10 -19.28 -19.03
N ALA A 360 -3.92 -18.88 -19.47
CA ALA A 360 -3.69 -17.74 -20.34
C ALA A 360 -3.16 -18.19 -21.70
N GLY A 361 -3.51 -17.48 -22.76
CA GLY A 361 -3.02 -17.77 -24.10
C GLY A 361 -3.41 -16.73 -25.11
N GLU A 362 -2.77 -16.76 -26.26
CA GLU A 362 -3.01 -15.82 -27.37
C GLU A 362 -3.71 -16.51 -28.53
N VAL A 363 -4.71 -15.84 -29.08
CA VAL A 363 -5.46 -16.31 -30.26
C VAL A 363 -5.62 -15.15 -31.25
N THR A 364 -5.31 -15.39 -32.53
CA THR A 364 -5.48 -14.39 -33.58
C THR A 364 -6.76 -14.67 -34.36
N THR A 365 -7.62 -13.64 -34.51
CA THR A 365 -8.85 -13.69 -35.31
C THR A 365 -8.82 -12.59 -36.37
N GLY A 366 -8.45 -12.92 -37.57
CA GLY A 366 -8.25 -11.96 -38.65
C GLY A 366 -7.07 -11.03 -38.39
N GLN A 367 -7.35 -9.76 -38.07
CA GLN A 367 -6.35 -8.74 -37.71
C GLN A 367 -6.34 -8.44 -36.21
N MET A 368 -7.12 -9.15 -35.42
CA MET A 368 -7.20 -8.96 -33.98
C MET A 368 -6.37 -10.03 -33.26
N THR A 369 -5.58 -9.62 -32.30
CA THR A 369 -4.93 -10.49 -31.35
C THR A 369 -5.71 -10.43 -30.04
N HIS A 370 -6.07 -11.59 -29.51
CA HIS A 370 -6.78 -11.76 -28.26
C HIS A 370 -5.84 -12.41 -27.24
N ARG A 371 -5.52 -11.73 -26.16
CA ARG A 371 -4.86 -12.33 -25.00
C ARG A 371 -5.95 -12.74 -24.01
N LEU A 372 -6.26 -14.02 -24.02
CA LEU A 372 -7.33 -14.62 -23.22
C LEU A 372 -6.80 -15.11 -21.88
N LEU A 373 -7.56 -14.82 -20.83
CA LEU A 373 -7.31 -15.33 -19.49
C LEU A 373 -8.61 -15.95 -18.96
N PHE A 374 -8.56 -17.21 -18.56
CA PHE A 374 -9.62 -17.91 -17.86
C PHE A 374 -9.13 -18.28 -16.48
N GLY A 375 -9.92 -18.05 -15.44
CA GLY A 375 -9.51 -18.38 -14.10
C GLY A 375 -10.62 -18.90 -13.21
N ALA A 376 -10.21 -19.64 -12.19
CA ALA A 376 -11.06 -20.07 -11.09
C ALA A 376 -10.29 -19.92 -9.79
N ASP A 377 -10.91 -19.33 -8.79
CA ASP A 377 -10.29 -19.15 -7.48
C ASP A 377 -11.21 -19.53 -6.33
N MET A 378 -10.60 -19.78 -5.19
CA MET A 378 -11.30 -19.99 -3.93
C MET A 378 -10.51 -19.37 -2.78
N ARG A 379 -11.24 -18.88 -1.77
CA ARG A 379 -10.69 -18.40 -0.51
C ARG A 379 -11.55 -18.85 0.65
N LYS A 380 -10.90 -19.34 1.70
CA LYS A 380 -11.51 -19.61 3.00
C LYS A 380 -10.74 -18.81 4.05
N TYR A 381 -11.43 -18.00 4.83
CA TYR A 381 -10.93 -17.37 6.04
C TYR A 381 -11.75 -17.91 7.21
N ASP A 382 -11.07 -18.40 8.24
CA ASP A 382 -11.65 -19.02 9.42
C ASP A 382 -10.97 -18.42 10.64
N ALA A 383 -11.72 -17.75 11.49
CA ALA A 383 -11.18 -17.05 12.64
C ALA A 383 -12.01 -17.26 13.89
N HIS A 384 -11.32 -17.31 15.02
CA HIS A 384 -11.89 -17.14 16.36
C HIS A 384 -11.38 -15.82 16.92
N GLU A 385 -12.31 -14.96 17.24
CA GLU A 385 -12.03 -13.61 17.70
C GLU A 385 -12.71 -13.35 19.01
N SER A 386 -12.01 -12.65 19.90
CA SER A 386 -12.56 -12.14 21.14
C SER A 386 -12.11 -10.70 21.35
N SER A 387 -13.03 -9.83 21.71
CA SER A 387 -12.71 -8.46 22.12
C SER A 387 -13.49 -8.10 23.39
N GLN A 388 -12.78 -7.52 24.35
CA GLN A 388 -13.40 -6.99 25.56
C GLN A 388 -12.90 -5.57 25.80
N PHE A 389 -13.83 -4.69 26.23
CA PHE A 389 -13.54 -3.29 26.49
C PHE A 389 -13.72 -2.95 27.97
N PHE A 390 -12.86 -2.04 28.45
CA PHE A 390 -12.79 -1.62 29.84
C PHE A 390 -12.73 -0.10 29.94
N THR A 391 -13.21 0.47 31.02
CA THR A 391 -12.76 1.79 31.47
C THR A 391 -11.31 1.68 31.95
N ALA A 392 -10.56 2.76 31.92
CA ALA A 392 -9.23 2.86 32.53
C ALA A 392 -9.11 4.16 33.31
N ALA A 393 -8.09 4.28 34.18
CA ALA A 393 -7.83 5.52 34.89
C ALA A 393 -7.48 6.64 33.91
N ASP A 394 -7.88 7.88 34.22
CA ASP A 394 -7.42 9.07 33.51
C ASP A 394 -5.90 9.19 33.64
N ILE A 395 -5.28 9.92 32.72
CA ILE A 395 -3.86 10.24 32.76
C ILE A 395 -3.67 11.77 32.77
N ASP A 396 -2.72 12.22 33.60
CA ASP A 396 -2.19 13.60 33.51
C ASP A 396 -0.96 13.57 32.59
N TRP A 397 -1.05 14.21 31.42
CA TRP A 397 0.04 14.20 30.44
C TRP A 397 1.24 15.04 30.88
N ALA A 398 1.10 15.96 31.84
CA ALA A 398 2.19 16.77 32.39
C ALA A 398 2.98 16.03 33.49
N ASP A 399 2.38 15.03 34.14
CA ASP A 399 3.01 14.16 35.17
C ASP A 399 2.39 12.75 35.09
N PRO A 400 2.75 11.95 34.06
CA PRO A 400 2.04 10.74 33.74
C PRO A 400 2.34 9.60 34.71
N ASP A 401 1.31 9.03 35.34
CA ASP A 401 1.37 7.76 36.06
C ASP A 401 0.85 6.62 35.15
N TYR A 402 1.76 5.80 34.65
CA TYR A 402 1.48 4.68 33.75
C TYR A 402 1.04 3.40 34.44
N TYR A 403 0.97 3.37 35.80
CA TYR A 403 0.77 2.16 36.57
C TYR A 403 -0.55 2.13 37.37
N VAL A 404 -1.39 3.17 37.25
CA VAL A 404 -2.69 3.19 37.94
C VAL A 404 -3.65 2.21 37.26
N ASP A 405 -3.93 1.10 37.92
CA ASP A 405 -4.91 0.10 37.47
C ASP A 405 -6.29 0.35 38.08
N ALA A 406 -7.21 0.85 37.27
CA ALA A 406 -8.61 1.06 37.63
C ALA A 406 -9.55 0.60 36.50
N ARG A 407 -9.26 -0.57 35.91
CA ARG A 407 -10.06 -1.13 34.82
C ARG A 407 -11.33 -1.79 35.32
N THR A 408 -12.44 -1.47 34.64
CA THR A 408 -13.72 -2.13 34.87
C THR A 408 -14.33 -2.48 33.53
N PRO A 409 -14.70 -3.75 33.27
CA PRO A 409 -15.40 -4.08 32.03
C PRO A 409 -16.70 -3.30 31.93
N TYR A 410 -16.95 -2.62 30.81
CA TYR A 410 -18.20 -1.92 30.56
C TYR A 410 -19.11 -2.65 29.55
N ALA A 411 -18.58 -3.70 28.90
CA ALA A 411 -19.34 -4.57 28.01
C ALA A 411 -18.92 -6.02 28.22
N PRO A 412 -19.83 -7.00 27.99
CA PRO A 412 -19.44 -8.40 27.96
C PRO A 412 -18.44 -8.63 26.81
N PRO A 413 -17.61 -9.68 26.88
CA PRO A 413 -16.74 -10.04 25.77
C PRO A 413 -17.55 -10.28 24.50
N ASN A 414 -17.12 -9.69 23.39
CA ASN A 414 -17.63 -10.02 22.07
C ASN A 414 -16.72 -11.10 21.49
N ALA A 415 -17.13 -12.35 21.58
CA ALA A 415 -16.36 -13.50 21.14
C ALA A 415 -17.20 -14.37 20.20
N GLY A 416 -16.56 -14.95 19.21
CA GLY A 416 -17.21 -15.90 18.31
C GLY A 416 -16.41 -16.19 17.04
N PRO A 417 -16.82 -17.23 16.32
CA PRO A 417 -16.22 -17.57 15.05
C PRO A 417 -16.63 -16.58 13.95
N SER A 418 -15.70 -16.32 13.02
CA SER A 418 -15.94 -15.64 11.76
C SER A 418 -15.45 -16.52 10.61
N LEU A 419 -16.33 -16.83 9.66
CA LEU A 419 -16.00 -17.70 8.55
C LEU A 419 -16.43 -17.05 7.23
N LEU A 420 -15.46 -16.80 6.35
CA LEU A 420 -15.70 -16.39 4.96
C LEU A 420 -15.33 -17.55 4.01
N ARG A 421 -16.22 -17.88 3.10
CA ARG A 421 -15.97 -18.77 1.96
C ARG A 421 -16.34 -18.05 0.68
N GLN A 422 -15.41 -17.99 -0.23
CA GLN A 422 -15.59 -17.43 -1.56
C GLN A 422 -15.10 -18.41 -2.59
N ALA A 423 -15.80 -18.52 -3.69
CA ALA A 423 -15.32 -19.17 -4.92
C ALA A 423 -15.74 -18.29 -6.09
N GLY A 424 -14.94 -18.26 -7.16
CA GLY A 424 -15.23 -17.46 -8.33
C GLY A 424 -14.68 -18.09 -9.61
N VAL A 425 -15.35 -17.77 -10.72
CA VAL A 425 -14.84 -18.04 -12.07
C VAL A 425 -14.81 -16.75 -12.85
N TYR A 426 -13.78 -16.55 -13.64
CA TYR A 426 -13.59 -15.31 -14.38
C TYR A 426 -12.94 -15.54 -15.73
N ALA A 427 -13.23 -14.62 -16.66
CA ALA A 427 -12.63 -14.57 -17.97
C ALA A 427 -12.27 -13.13 -18.30
N GLN A 428 -11.14 -12.94 -18.97
CA GLN A 428 -10.66 -11.65 -19.48
C GLN A 428 -10.20 -11.84 -20.93
N ASP A 429 -10.46 -10.85 -21.76
CA ASP A 429 -9.93 -10.71 -23.12
C ASP A 429 -9.26 -9.33 -23.24
N GLU A 430 -7.96 -9.33 -23.56
CA GLU A 430 -7.22 -8.15 -23.93
C GLU A 430 -7.03 -8.16 -25.44
N ILE A 431 -7.66 -7.21 -26.12
CA ILE A 431 -7.82 -7.17 -27.57
C ILE A 431 -6.86 -6.15 -28.15
N GLU A 432 -6.02 -6.60 -29.06
CA GLU A 432 -5.18 -5.73 -29.90
C GLU A 432 -5.68 -5.73 -31.34
N TYR A 433 -5.97 -4.52 -31.86
CA TYR A 433 -6.35 -4.31 -33.25
C TYR A 433 -5.63 -3.08 -33.81
N GLY A 434 -4.52 -3.30 -34.51
CA GLY A 434 -3.62 -2.22 -34.89
C GLY A 434 -3.18 -1.41 -33.67
N ASN A 435 -3.51 -0.13 -33.63
CA ASN A 435 -3.18 0.75 -32.50
C ASN A 435 -4.24 0.72 -31.36
N TRP A 436 -5.36 0.05 -31.55
CA TRP A 436 -6.40 -0.06 -30.52
C TRP A 436 -6.05 -1.13 -29.50
N ARG A 437 -6.31 -0.81 -28.25
CA ARG A 437 -6.16 -1.71 -27.08
C ARG A 437 -7.50 -1.77 -26.37
N GLY A 438 -8.12 -2.94 -26.35
CA GLY A 438 -9.38 -3.19 -25.65
C GLY A 438 -9.16 -4.11 -24.45
N SER A 439 -9.96 -3.99 -23.41
CA SER A 439 -10.04 -4.98 -22.35
C SER A 439 -11.49 -5.25 -21.97
N LEU A 440 -11.83 -6.51 -21.79
CA LEU A 440 -13.11 -6.98 -21.31
C LEU A 440 -12.91 -8.05 -20.26
N GLY A 441 -13.42 -7.85 -19.06
CA GLY A 441 -13.36 -8.81 -17.95
C GLY A 441 -14.74 -9.05 -17.37
N LEU A 442 -15.05 -10.30 -17.09
CA LEU A 442 -16.29 -10.73 -16.44
C LEU A 442 -15.99 -11.80 -15.40
N ARG A 443 -16.67 -11.71 -14.27
CA ARG A 443 -16.53 -12.65 -13.18
C ARG A 443 -17.86 -12.95 -12.51
N TYR A 444 -18.01 -14.18 -12.04
CA TYR A 444 -19.11 -14.63 -11.20
C TYR A 444 -18.58 -15.22 -9.90
N ASP A 445 -19.06 -14.72 -8.78
CA ASP A 445 -18.66 -15.11 -7.43
C ASP A 445 -19.80 -15.76 -6.66
N TRP A 446 -19.47 -16.78 -5.88
CA TRP A 446 -20.26 -17.34 -4.78
C TRP A 446 -19.60 -16.96 -3.46
N VAL A 447 -20.33 -16.26 -2.59
CA VAL A 447 -19.82 -15.82 -1.29
C VAL A 447 -20.76 -16.28 -0.19
N LYS A 448 -20.19 -16.86 0.85
CA LYS A 448 -20.87 -17.15 2.11
C LYS A 448 -19.99 -16.63 3.25
N GLN A 449 -20.59 -15.80 4.11
CA GLN A 449 -19.97 -15.32 5.32
C GLN A 449 -20.87 -15.60 6.51
N THR A 450 -20.31 -16.16 7.58
CA THR A 450 -20.98 -16.35 8.87
C THR A 450 -20.13 -15.71 9.94
N GLY A 451 -20.77 -15.07 10.91
CA GLY A 451 -20.09 -14.51 12.07
C GLY A 451 -21.00 -14.56 13.29
N GLU A 452 -20.40 -14.69 14.46
CA GLU A 452 -21.10 -14.58 15.74
C GLU A 452 -20.58 -13.36 16.48
N ARG A 453 -21.50 -12.55 16.99
CA ARG A 453 -21.19 -11.39 17.82
C ARG A 453 -22.20 -11.27 18.95
N TYR A 454 -21.71 -11.11 20.17
CA TYR A 454 -22.57 -11.03 21.38
C TYR A 454 -23.64 -12.13 21.43
N GLY A 455 -23.28 -13.37 21.01
CA GLY A 455 -24.19 -14.51 20.95
C GLY A 455 -25.21 -14.50 19.79
N SER A 456 -25.15 -13.48 18.91
CA SER A 456 -26.00 -13.39 17.72
C SER A 456 -25.26 -13.87 16.49
N VAL A 457 -25.82 -14.85 15.80
CA VAL A 457 -25.24 -15.40 14.55
C VAL A 457 -25.81 -14.66 13.36
N SER A 458 -24.93 -14.14 12.51
CA SER A 458 -25.28 -13.57 11.20
C SER A 458 -24.77 -14.47 10.08
N GLU A 459 -25.61 -14.69 9.07
CA GLU A 459 -25.21 -15.39 7.84
C GLU A 459 -25.52 -14.50 6.64
N TYR A 460 -24.49 -14.24 5.84
CA TYR A 460 -24.60 -13.59 4.54
C TYR A 460 -24.27 -14.59 3.43
N LYS A 461 -25.13 -14.65 2.41
CA LYS A 461 -24.93 -15.50 1.25
C LYS A 461 -25.42 -14.79 0.01
N GLU A 462 -24.54 -14.60 -0.95
CA GLU A 462 -24.87 -13.94 -2.23
C GLU A 462 -24.02 -14.48 -3.38
N ASN A 463 -24.58 -14.36 -4.58
CA ASN A 463 -23.87 -14.54 -5.83
C ASN A 463 -23.77 -13.19 -6.54
N LYS A 464 -22.59 -12.85 -7.07
CA LYS A 464 -22.35 -11.55 -7.66
C LYS A 464 -21.66 -11.66 -9.01
N VAL A 465 -22.14 -10.83 -9.97
CA VAL A 465 -21.44 -10.59 -11.22
C VAL A 465 -20.71 -9.28 -11.12
N THR A 466 -19.42 -9.26 -11.48
CA THR A 466 -18.61 -8.07 -11.61
C THR A 466 -17.92 -8.04 -12.95
N GLY A 467 -17.60 -6.85 -13.44
CA GLY A 467 -17.00 -6.72 -14.75
C GLY A 467 -16.13 -5.48 -14.89
N ARG A 468 -15.37 -5.49 -15.98
CA ARG A 468 -14.50 -4.40 -16.41
C ARG A 468 -14.55 -4.30 -17.92
N VAL A 469 -14.54 -3.07 -18.44
CA VAL A 469 -14.34 -2.78 -19.86
C VAL A 469 -13.40 -1.60 -19.99
N GLY A 470 -12.47 -1.67 -20.93
CA GLY A 470 -11.52 -0.60 -21.24
C GLY A 470 -11.26 -0.48 -22.72
N LEU A 471 -10.95 0.72 -23.17
CA LEU A 471 -10.54 1.02 -24.53
C LEU A 471 -9.44 2.07 -24.52
N GLY A 472 -8.36 1.82 -25.24
CA GLY A 472 -7.25 2.74 -25.45
C GLY A 472 -6.78 2.76 -26.89
N TYR A 473 -5.98 3.77 -27.23
CA TYR A 473 -5.37 3.92 -28.55
C TYR A 473 -3.89 4.23 -28.39
N LEU A 474 -3.03 3.26 -28.69
CA LEU A 474 -1.58 3.40 -28.59
C LEU A 474 -1.03 4.10 -29.84
N MET A 475 -0.58 5.33 -29.69
CA MET A 475 0.04 6.12 -30.75
C MET A 475 1.50 5.69 -30.96
N THR A 476 2.03 5.89 -32.15
CA THR A 476 3.41 5.54 -32.50
C THR A 476 4.50 6.27 -31.69
N ASN A 477 4.14 7.39 -31.04
CA ASN A 477 5.02 8.15 -30.16
C ASN A 477 4.96 7.72 -28.69
N GLY A 478 4.30 6.59 -28.37
CA GLY A 478 4.21 6.05 -27.02
C GLY A 478 3.09 6.65 -26.15
N VAL A 479 2.24 7.50 -26.72
CA VAL A 479 1.08 8.07 -26.00
C VAL A 479 -0.14 7.15 -26.15
N MET A 480 -0.82 6.83 -25.05
CA MET A 480 -2.04 6.01 -25.04
C MET A 480 -3.16 6.69 -24.23
N PRO A 481 -4.07 7.46 -24.86
CA PRO A 481 -5.33 7.83 -24.24
C PRO A 481 -6.22 6.60 -24.04
N TYR A 482 -6.95 6.56 -22.92
CA TYR A 482 -7.86 5.46 -22.59
C TYR A 482 -9.09 5.92 -21.82
N VAL A 483 -10.10 5.05 -21.81
CA VAL A 483 -11.27 5.12 -20.94
C VAL A 483 -11.61 3.74 -20.44
N SER A 484 -12.07 3.63 -19.19
CA SER A 484 -12.51 2.37 -18.62
C SER A 484 -13.68 2.53 -17.64
N TYR A 485 -14.39 1.42 -17.47
CA TYR A 485 -15.42 1.26 -16.44
C TYR A 485 -15.19 -0.06 -15.71
N SER A 486 -15.29 -0.04 -14.38
CA SER A 486 -15.07 -1.23 -13.53
C SER A 486 -16.02 -1.26 -12.34
N THR A 487 -16.27 -2.47 -11.83
CA THR A 487 -17.15 -2.73 -10.70
C THR A 487 -16.48 -3.60 -9.66
N SER A 488 -16.91 -3.46 -8.39
CA SER A 488 -16.48 -4.33 -7.28
C SER A 488 -17.59 -4.50 -6.25
N PHE A 489 -17.39 -5.48 -5.37
CA PHE A 489 -18.20 -5.68 -4.17
C PHE A 489 -17.33 -6.21 -3.03
N ASP A 490 -17.64 -5.82 -1.80
CA ASP A 490 -16.97 -6.31 -0.59
C ASP A 490 -18.04 -6.75 0.43
N PRO A 491 -18.16 -8.05 0.75
CA PRO A 491 -19.10 -8.57 1.72
C PRO A 491 -18.91 -7.93 3.09
N GLN A 492 -20.02 -7.68 3.78
CA GLN A 492 -20.02 -7.10 5.11
C GLN A 492 -20.64 -8.09 6.09
N ALA A 493 -19.96 -8.35 7.21
CA ALA A 493 -20.48 -9.21 8.26
C ALA A 493 -21.29 -8.40 9.28
N GLY A 494 -22.34 -8.98 9.81
CA GLY A 494 -23.13 -8.43 10.91
C GLY A 494 -24.53 -7.98 10.53
N LEU A 495 -25.18 -7.35 11.49
CA LEU A 495 -26.50 -6.76 11.38
C LEU A 495 -26.41 -5.24 11.52
N ASP A 496 -27.36 -4.53 10.91
CA ASP A 496 -27.57 -3.11 11.16
C ASP A 496 -28.37 -2.89 12.47
N ILE A 497 -28.56 -1.63 12.84
CA ILE A 497 -29.33 -1.26 14.05
C ILE A 497 -30.81 -1.65 13.99
N ASP A 498 -31.32 -2.03 12.83
CA ASP A 498 -32.66 -2.46 12.58
C ASP A 498 -32.73 -4.00 12.37
N ASP A 499 -31.70 -4.74 12.82
CA ASP A 499 -31.52 -6.20 12.70
C ASP A 499 -31.52 -6.76 11.26
N ASN A 500 -31.25 -5.92 10.26
CA ASN A 500 -31.09 -6.38 8.89
C ASN A 500 -29.66 -6.84 8.65
N VAL A 501 -29.49 -7.91 7.86
CA VAL A 501 -28.17 -8.36 7.42
C VAL A 501 -27.54 -7.28 6.54
N LEU A 502 -26.29 -6.92 6.85
CA LEU A 502 -25.54 -5.94 6.09
C LEU A 502 -25.38 -6.38 4.64
N ARG A 503 -25.61 -5.45 3.72
CA ARG A 503 -25.38 -5.66 2.28
C ARG A 503 -23.91 -5.44 1.97
N PRO A 504 -23.36 -6.09 0.90
CA PRO A 504 -22.01 -5.77 0.47
C PRO A 504 -21.87 -4.30 0.10
N THR A 505 -20.74 -3.73 0.42
CA THR A 505 -20.31 -2.46 -0.17
C THR A 505 -20.04 -2.69 -1.65
N GLU A 506 -20.67 -1.92 -2.54
CA GLU A 506 -20.44 -2.00 -3.98
C GLU A 506 -19.64 -0.80 -4.46
N GLY A 507 -18.72 -1.04 -5.41
CA GLY A 507 -17.94 -0.01 -6.07
C GLY A 507 -18.20 0.05 -7.56
N LYS A 508 -18.28 1.28 -8.10
CA LYS A 508 -18.37 1.55 -9.55
C LYS A 508 -17.48 2.72 -9.88
N GLN A 509 -16.68 2.60 -10.95
CA GLN A 509 -15.77 3.66 -11.35
C GLN A 509 -15.77 3.85 -12.86
N TRP A 510 -15.83 5.12 -13.27
CA TRP A 510 -15.36 5.58 -14.56
C TRP A 510 -13.98 6.18 -14.41
N GLU A 511 -13.09 5.82 -15.32
CA GLU A 511 -11.75 6.41 -15.39
C GLU A 511 -11.43 6.73 -16.86
N ALA A 512 -10.83 7.91 -17.10
CA ALA A 512 -10.26 8.27 -18.36
C ALA A 512 -8.86 8.84 -18.13
N GLY A 513 -7.92 8.51 -18.99
CA GLY A 513 -6.54 8.93 -18.79
C GLY A 513 -5.69 8.91 -20.04
N VAL A 514 -4.46 9.29 -19.85
CA VAL A 514 -3.40 9.23 -20.86
C VAL A 514 -2.17 8.64 -20.19
N LYS A 515 -1.60 7.61 -20.80
CA LYS A 515 -0.28 7.10 -20.46
C LYS A 515 0.70 7.49 -21.54
N TYR A 516 1.92 7.79 -21.15
CA TYR A 516 2.99 8.11 -22.06
C TYR A 516 4.26 7.35 -21.65
N GLN A 517 4.69 6.46 -22.53
CA GLN A 517 5.96 5.77 -22.43
C GLN A 517 6.91 6.42 -23.44
N PRO A 518 7.91 7.18 -22.99
CA PRO A 518 8.89 7.82 -23.86
C PRO A 518 9.70 6.79 -24.66
N THR A 519 10.08 7.14 -25.89
CA THR A 519 10.90 6.27 -26.74
C THR A 519 12.41 6.53 -26.62
N ASN A 520 12.81 7.61 -25.93
CA ASN A 520 14.18 8.09 -25.84
C ASN A 520 14.78 7.99 -24.42
N PHE A 521 14.01 7.58 -23.43
CA PHE A 521 14.45 7.26 -22.08
C PHE A 521 13.44 6.31 -21.41
N ASP A 522 13.88 5.58 -20.39
CA ASP A 522 13.00 4.70 -19.63
C ASP A 522 12.11 5.53 -18.71
N GLY A 523 10.80 5.38 -18.89
CA GLY A 523 9.85 6.13 -18.09
C GLY A 523 8.41 5.77 -18.39
N LEU A 524 7.55 6.12 -17.44
CA LEU A 524 6.10 6.08 -17.58
C LEU A 524 5.50 7.33 -16.93
N ILE A 525 4.75 8.09 -17.70
CA ILE A 525 3.97 9.23 -17.22
C ILE A 525 2.50 8.90 -17.40
N SER A 526 1.71 9.02 -16.36
CA SER A 526 0.28 8.76 -16.39
C SER A 526 -0.51 9.94 -15.84
N LEU A 527 -1.57 10.31 -16.53
CA LEU A 527 -2.59 11.27 -16.10
C LEU A 527 -3.94 10.56 -16.14
N ALA A 528 -4.68 10.56 -15.04
CA ALA A 528 -6.00 9.97 -14.97
C ALA A 528 -7.00 10.92 -14.30
N VAL A 529 -8.25 10.88 -14.75
CA VAL A 529 -9.41 11.47 -14.09
C VAL A 529 -10.39 10.35 -13.77
N TYR A 530 -10.96 10.37 -12.56
CA TYR A 530 -11.84 9.29 -12.10
C TYR A 530 -13.08 9.81 -11.37
N ASP A 531 -14.12 8.98 -11.37
CA ASP A 531 -15.36 9.10 -10.59
C ASP A 531 -15.67 7.72 -9.98
N LEU A 532 -15.27 7.54 -8.73
CA LEU A 532 -15.49 6.34 -7.94
C LEU A 532 -16.68 6.54 -7.00
N ARG A 533 -17.61 5.60 -6.99
CA ARG A 533 -18.78 5.60 -6.12
C ARG A 533 -18.82 4.30 -5.34
N GLN A 534 -19.03 4.43 -4.04
CA GLN A 534 -19.31 3.31 -3.13
C GLN A 534 -20.72 3.43 -2.60
N THR A 535 -21.48 2.35 -2.62
CA THR A 535 -22.82 2.25 -2.03
C THR A 535 -22.83 1.23 -0.89
N ASN A 536 -23.84 1.28 -0.03
CA ASN A 536 -23.97 0.44 1.16
C ASN A 536 -22.78 0.55 2.13
N VAL A 537 -22.26 1.76 2.32
CA VAL A 537 -21.11 1.99 3.19
C VAL A 537 -21.56 1.92 4.65
N ASN A 538 -20.88 1.13 5.46
CA ASN A 538 -21.15 1.01 6.88
C ASN A 538 -20.74 2.29 7.62
N ARG A 539 -21.57 2.71 8.53
CA ARG A 539 -21.35 3.84 9.43
C ARG A 539 -21.76 3.46 10.84
N THR A 540 -20.89 3.73 11.79
CA THR A 540 -21.25 3.67 13.20
C THR A 540 -22.17 4.84 13.54
N VAL A 541 -23.26 4.57 14.20
CA VAL A 541 -24.22 5.55 14.73
C VAL A 541 -24.37 5.32 16.22
N GLU A 542 -24.44 6.40 16.99
CA GLU A 542 -24.75 6.31 18.40
C GLU A 542 -26.24 6.02 18.58
N LEU A 543 -26.53 5.11 19.49
CA LEU A 543 -27.88 4.75 19.90
C LEU A 543 -28.33 5.66 21.06
N PRO A 544 -29.60 5.67 21.43
CA PRO A 544 -30.09 6.44 22.59
C PRO A 544 -29.26 6.16 23.85
N GLU A 545 -29.27 7.12 24.76
CA GLU A 545 -28.41 7.15 25.95
C GLU A 545 -28.47 5.81 26.72
N GLY A 546 -27.30 5.17 26.84
CA GLY A 546 -27.14 3.87 27.53
C GLY A 546 -27.20 2.62 26.63
N GLU A 547 -27.51 2.76 25.33
CA GLU A 547 -27.65 1.61 24.41
C GLU A 547 -26.39 1.38 23.55
N GLY A 548 -25.36 2.26 23.66
CA GLY A 548 -24.11 2.11 22.96
C GLY A 548 -24.14 2.61 21.50
N SER A 549 -23.46 1.91 20.59
CA SER A 549 -23.41 2.25 19.17
C SER A 549 -23.75 1.04 18.30
N GLY A 550 -24.25 1.31 17.11
CA GLY A 550 -24.55 0.28 16.12
C GLY A 550 -24.14 0.67 14.71
N ILE A 551 -24.33 -0.21 13.76
CA ILE A 551 -24.02 0.03 12.35
C ILE A 551 -25.30 0.41 11.60
N ARG A 552 -25.21 1.44 10.77
CA ARG A 552 -26.21 1.75 9.74
C ARG A 552 -25.51 1.88 8.39
N GLN A 553 -26.09 1.29 7.35
CA GLN A 553 -25.58 1.48 6.00
C GLN A 553 -26.10 2.80 5.42
N ILE A 554 -25.15 3.66 5.00
CA ILE A 554 -25.46 4.94 4.36
C ILE A 554 -25.56 4.77 2.84
N GLY A 555 -26.15 5.75 2.15
CA GLY A 555 -26.44 5.68 0.72
C GLY A 555 -25.22 5.52 -0.17
N GLU A 556 -24.44 6.58 -0.39
CA GLU A 556 -23.31 6.60 -1.32
C GLU A 556 -22.17 7.45 -0.75
N VAL A 557 -20.94 7.01 -0.93
CA VAL A 557 -19.73 7.84 -0.83
C VAL A 557 -19.12 7.94 -2.22
N ARG A 558 -18.86 9.17 -2.68
CA ARG A 558 -18.27 9.45 -3.99
C ARG A 558 -16.90 10.07 -3.82
N SER A 559 -15.93 9.57 -4.58
CA SER A 559 -14.58 10.14 -4.70
C SER A 559 -14.30 10.47 -6.15
N ARG A 560 -13.91 11.72 -6.41
CA ARG A 560 -13.57 12.22 -7.75
C ARG A 560 -12.25 12.93 -7.72
N GLY A 561 -11.43 12.70 -8.74
CA GLY A 561 -10.12 13.31 -8.73
C GLY A 561 -9.39 13.27 -10.05
N ILE A 562 -8.18 13.84 -9.96
CA ILE A 562 -7.17 13.86 -11.02
C ILE A 562 -5.89 13.34 -10.38
N GLU A 563 -5.22 12.41 -11.04
CA GLU A 563 -3.94 11.87 -10.62
C GLU A 563 -2.93 12.01 -11.75
N LEU A 564 -1.77 12.57 -11.44
CA LEU A 564 -0.59 12.63 -12.30
C LEU A 564 0.53 11.87 -11.61
N GLU A 565 1.16 10.95 -12.30
CA GLU A 565 2.31 10.20 -11.81
C GLU A 565 3.37 10.11 -12.91
N ALA A 566 4.63 10.28 -12.54
CA ALA A 566 5.77 10.14 -13.42
C ALA A 566 6.86 9.34 -12.72
N THR A 567 7.31 8.28 -13.35
CA THR A 567 8.51 7.55 -12.97
C THR A 567 9.42 7.50 -14.18
N ALA A 568 10.68 7.90 -14.02
CA ALA A 568 11.59 8.03 -15.17
C ALA A 568 13.06 7.91 -14.77
N GLU A 569 13.84 7.37 -15.68
CA GLU A 569 15.30 7.48 -15.72
C GLU A 569 15.67 8.50 -16.82
N LEU A 570 15.83 9.78 -16.40
CA LEU A 570 15.87 10.92 -17.31
C LEU A 570 17.16 11.03 -18.12
N ALA A 571 18.28 10.64 -17.55
CA ALA A 571 19.60 10.63 -18.15
C ALA A 571 20.49 9.67 -17.34
N GLU A 572 21.70 9.43 -17.81
CA GLU A 572 22.64 8.55 -17.10
C GLU A 572 22.78 8.91 -15.63
N GLY A 573 22.34 7.99 -14.77
CA GLY A 573 22.34 8.09 -13.32
C GLY A 573 21.27 9.00 -12.69
N TRP A 574 20.40 9.68 -13.43
CA TRP A 574 19.28 10.45 -12.87
C TRP A 574 17.98 9.65 -12.89
N LYS A 575 17.35 9.50 -11.72
CA LYS A 575 16.08 8.84 -11.54
C LYS A 575 15.09 9.79 -10.88
N LEU A 576 13.84 9.75 -11.32
CA LEU A 576 12.77 10.63 -10.83
C LEU A 576 11.51 9.81 -10.52
N ARG A 577 10.88 10.13 -9.41
CA ARG A 577 9.48 9.77 -9.13
C ARG A 577 8.73 11.02 -8.68
N GLY A 578 7.65 11.35 -9.37
CA GLY A 578 6.80 12.49 -9.06
C GLY A 578 5.33 12.10 -9.08
N ALA A 579 4.55 12.63 -8.17
CA ALA A 579 3.13 12.38 -8.07
C ALA A 579 2.37 13.61 -7.65
N TYR A 580 1.18 13.80 -8.21
CA TYR A 580 0.20 14.78 -7.76
C TYR A 580 -1.19 14.16 -7.83
N ALA A 581 -1.99 14.38 -6.79
CA ALA A 581 -3.38 14.00 -6.79
C ALA A 581 -4.25 15.15 -6.25
N PHE A 582 -5.33 15.42 -6.98
CA PHE A 582 -6.47 16.16 -6.46
C PHE A 582 -7.60 15.16 -6.23
N ASN A 583 -8.14 15.11 -5.02
CA ASN A 583 -9.21 14.20 -4.63
C ASN A 583 -10.31 14.95 -3.88
N LYS A 584 -11.56 14.82 -4.32
CA LYS A 584 -12.74 15.33 -3.60
C LYS A 584 -13.67 14.18 -3.26
N THR A 585 -13.78 13.89 -1.97
CA THR A 585 -14.76 12.94 -1.42
C THR A 585 -16.06 13.64 -1.07
N GLU A 586 -17.19 12.93 -1.10
CA GLU A 586 -18.50 13.45 -0.74
C GLU A 586 -19.40 12.32 -0.24
N GLN A 587 -19.95 12.45 0.95
CA GLN A 587 -20.96 11.55 1.50
C GLN A 587 -22.34 11.99 0.99
N LYS A 588 -23.10 11.07 0.41
CA LYS A 588 -24.45 11.31 -0.10
C LYS A 588 -25.46 10.51 0.71
N ALA A 589 -26.22 11.22 1.48
CA ALA A 589 -27.24 10.70 2.37
C ALA A 589 -28.54 11.51 2.20
N PRO A 590 -29.65 11.15 2.83
CA PRO A 590 -30.84 11.99 2.85
C PRO A 590 -30.53 13.42 3.33
N ALA A 591 -31.25 14.40 2.80
CA ALA A 591 -30.99 15.83 3.11
C ALA A 591 -31.06 16.18 4.60
N THR A 592 -31.73 15.38 5.40
CA THR A 592 -31.82 15.52 6.86
C THR A 592 -30.64 14.89 7.62
N ASP A 593 -29.81 14.11 6.95
CA ASP A 593 -28.62 13.50 7.56
C ASP A 593 -27.48 14.54 7.68
N PRO A 594 -26.88 14.73 8.87
CA PRO A 594 -25.83 15.72 9.09
C PRO A 594 -24.56 15.47 8.26
N LEU A 595 -24.38 14.25 7.75
CA LEU A 595 -23.23 13.90 6.91
C LEU A 595 -23.46 14.18 5.42
N ASN A 596 -24.68 14.53 5.01
CA ASN A 596 -24.97 14.79 3.59
C ASN A 596 -24.12 15.95 3.06
N GLY A 597 -23.36 15.72 1.99
CA GLY A 597 -22.46 16.69 1.37
C GLY A 597 -21.13 16.87 2.09
N LYS A 598 -20.88 16.16 3.20
CA LYS A 598 -19.61 16.20 3.94
C LYS A 598 -18.53 15.35 3.24
N GLU A 599 -17.27 15.75 3.43
CA GLU A 599 -16.11 14.97 2.96
C GLU A 599 -15.76 13.87 3.96
N LEU A 600 -15.04 12.87 3.50
CA LEU A 600 -14.48 11.86 4.40
C LEU A 600 -13.41 12.48 5.31
N ALA A 601 -13.32 11.96 6.54
CA ALA A 601 -12.22 12.29 7.44
C ALA A 601 -10.88 11.80 6.86
N ASP A 602 -9.80 12.47 7.24
CA ASP A 602 -8.41 12.14 6.89
C ASP A 602 -8.14 11.98 5.37
N ALA A 603 -9.01 12.55 4.54
CA ALA A 603 -8.92 12.53 3.09
C ALA A 603 -8.45 13.90 2.54
N PRO A 604 -7.14 14.15 2.42
CA PRO A 604 -6.63 15.39 1.90
C PRO A 604 -7.06 15.59 0.43
N ARG A 605 -7.46 16.83 0.09
CA ARG A 605 -7.82 17.15 -1.30
C ARG A 605 -6.62 17.19 -2.23
N HIS A 606 -5.47 17.55 -1.73
CA HIS A 606 -4.24 17.67 -2.49
C HIS A 606 -3.14 16.83 -1.85
N LEU A 607 -2.53 16.00 -2.65
CA LEU A 607 -1.32 15.26 -2.32
C LEU A 607 -0.31 15.53 -3.44
N ALA A 608 0.92 15.87 -3.09
CA ALA A 608 1.99 16.03 -4.06
C ALA A 608 3.29 15.46 -3.51
N SER A 609 4.07 14.83 -4.34
CA SER A 609 5.39 14.34 -3.96
C SER A 609 6.34 14.36 -5.14
N LEU A 610 7.62 14.55 -4.85
CA LEU A 610 8.69 14.51 -5.81
C LEU A 610 9.93 13.95 -5.15
N TRP A 611 10.50 12.90 -5.72
CA TRP A 611 11.81 12.34 -5.36
C TRP A 611 12.71 12.40 -6.57
N LEU A 612 13.94 12.87 -6.37
CA LEU A 612 14.99 12.89 -7.36
C LEU A 612 16.22 12.19 -6.79
N ASP A 613 16.80 11.27 -7.53
CA ASP A 613 18.00 10.53 -7.18
C ASP A 613 19.06 10.69 -8.26
N ARG A 614 20.34 10.70 -7.85
CA ARG A 614 21.50 10.76 -8.73
C ARG A 614 22.52 9.69 -8.34
N ASP A 615 22.80 8.79 -9.26
CA ASP A 615 23.96 7.92 -9.22
C ASP A 615 25.15 8.63 -9.93
N PHE A 616 26.26 8.79 -9.21
CA PHE A 616 27.45 9.47 -9.73
C PHE A 616 28.42 8.52 -10.43
N GLY A 617 28.13 7.22 -10.53
CA GLY A 617 28.97 6.21 -11.17
C GLY A 617 30.28 5.88 -10.43
N ILE A 618 30.49 6.46 -9.25
CA ILE A 618 31.67 6.24 -8.39
C ILE A 618 31.34 5.49 -7.12
N GLY A 619 30.19 4.81 -7.11
CA GLY A 619 29.61 4.17 -5.93
C GLY A 619 28.83 5.11 -5.02
N LEU A 620 28.77 6.40 -5.32
CA LEU A 620 28.00 7.39 -4.58
C LEU A 620 26.62 7.61 -5.23
N ARG A 621 25.55 7.48 -4.47
CA ARG A 621 24.18 7.88 -4.81
C ARG A 621 23.67 8.90 -3.81
N LEU A 622 22.98 9.92 -4.28
CA LEU A 622 22.34 10.95 -3.45
C LEU A 622 20.94 11.22 -3.99
N GLY A 623 19.98 11.24 -3.10
CA GLY A 623 18.59 11.51 -3.41
C GLY A 623 17.96 12.46 -2.42
N GLY A 624 16.84 13.04 -2.81
CA GLY A 624 16.03 13.86 -1.94
C GLY A 624 14.63 14.02 -2.48
N GLY A 625 13.70 14.26 -1.57
CA GLY A 625 12.30 14.37 -1.90
C GLY A 625 11.54 15.38 -1.06
N VAL A 626 10.38 15.75 -1.58
CA VAL A 626 9.41 16.60 -0.91
C VAL A 626 8.04 15.94 -1.00
N ARG A 627 7.31 15.91 0.11
CA ARG A 627 5.94 15.42 0.20
C ARG A 627 5.04 16.51 0.76
N TYR A 628 3.96 16.82 0.08
CA TYR A 628 2.92 17.77 0.52
C TYR A 628 1.62 17.02 0.77
N ILE A 629 1.07 17.18 1.97
CA ILE A 629 -0.22 16.66 2.40
C ILE A 629 -1.13 17.86 2.66
N GLY A 630 -2.20 17.98 1.87
CA GLY A 630 -3.16 19.07 1.99
C GLY A 630 -3.98 19.03 3.29
N SER A 631 -4.67 20.12 3.58
CA SER A 631 -5.59 20.18 4.72
C SER A 631 -6.71 19.13 4.57
N ARG A 632 -7.16 18.58 5.72
CA ARG A 632 -8.15 17.51 5.78
C ARG A 632 -9.03 17.64 7.00
N PHE A 633 -10.21 17.05 6.97
CA PHE A 633 -11.13 17.07 8.11
C PHE A 633 -10.78 15.97 9.12
N ILE A 634 -11.00 16.26 10.40
CA ILE A 634 -10.73 15.31 11.50
C ILE A 634 -11.81 14.24 11.65
N ASP A 635 -13.02 14.53 11.21
CA ASP A 635 -14.20 13.66 11.40
C ASP A 635 -15.16 13.71 10.21
N ALA A 636 -16.10 12.77 10.20
CA ALA A 636 -17.11 12.65 9.15
C ALA A 636 -18.11 13.81 9.09
N THR A 637 -18.24 14.60 10.16
CA THR A 637 -19.14 15.77 10.24
C THR A 637 -18.47 17.05 9.72
N ASN A 638 -17.14 16.97 9.49
CA ASN A 638 -16.30 18.09 9.10
C ASN A 638 -16.28 19.20 10.13
N SER A 639 -16.21 18.85 11.42
CA SER A 639 -16.26 19.78 12.55
C SER A 639 -15.03 20.67 12.64
N ALA A 640 -13.85 20.15 12.32
CA ALA A 640 -12.58 20.86 12.30
C ALA A 640 -11.66 20.34 11.18
N LYS A 641 -10.57 21.06 10.94
CA LYS A 641 -9.57 20.70 9.93
C LYS A 641 -8.19 20.62 10.56
N LEU A 642 -7.40 19.65 10.08
CA LEU A 642 -5.96 19.63 10.20
C LEU A 642 -5.35 20.49 9.09
N ASP A 643 -4.31 21.21 9.41
CA ASP A 643 -3.56 22.01 8.45
C ASP A 643 -2.78 21.16 7.45
N SER A 644 -2.33 21.78 6.37
CA SER A 644 -1.43 21.15 5.41
C SER A 644 -0.02 21.08 5.96
N VAL A 645 0.72 20.05 5.55
CA VAL A 645 2.12 19.85 5.93
C VAL A 645 2.99 19.60 4.69
N THR A 646 4.24 20.08 4.74
CA THR A 646 5.27 19.78 3.74
C THR A 646 6.45 19.13 4.44
N LEU A 647 6.78 17.92 4.01
CA LEU A 647 7.89 17.13 4.53
C LEU A 647 9.01 17.08 3.52
N VAL A 648 10.24 17.12 3.99
CA VAL A 648 11.45 17.01 3.17
C VAL A 648 12.23 15.78 3.61
N ASP A 649 12.64 14.95 2.65
CA ASP A 649 13.39 13.73 2.90
C ASP A 649 14.70 13.75 2.13
N LEU A 650 15.75 13.14 2.69
CA LEU A 650 17.06 12.98 2.04
C LEU A 650 17.49 11.51 2.13
N GLY A 651 18.19 11.04 1.09
CA GLY A 651 18.79 9.72 1.07
C GLY A 651 20.19 9.78 0.41
N GLY A 652 21.06 8.90 0.83
CA GLY A 652 22.33 8.72 0.17
C GLY A 652 22.99 7.41 0.53
N SER A 653 23.74 6.84 -0.41
CA SER A 653 24.52 5.64 -0.18
C SER A 653 25.89 5.74 -0.83
N TYR A 654 26.83 5.06 -0.24
CA TYR A 654 28.18 4.93 -0.81
C TYR A 654 28.63 3.47 -0.76
N THR A 655 28.89 2.92 -1.93
CA THR A 655 29.40 1.56 -2.11
C THR A 655 30.90 1.59 -2.38
N TYR A 656 31.66 0.94 -1.54
CA TYR A 656 33.09 0.71 -1.73
C TYR A 656 33.37 -0.80 -1.70
N ARG A 657 33.74 -1.36 -2.85
CA ARG A 657 33.90 -2.81 -3.04
C ARG A 657 32.59 -3.55 -2.65
N ASN A 658 32.66 -4.36 -1.61
CA ASN A 658 31.56 -5.19 -1.11
C ASN A 658 30.77 -4.55 0.05
N VAL A 659 31.13 -3.32 0.45
CA VAL A 659 30.49 -2.64 1.58
C VAL A 659 29.70 -1.45 1.06
N GLU A 660 28.44 -1.39 1.44
CA GLU A 660 27.57 -0.24 1.21
C GLU A 660 27.16 0.38 2.55
N GLY A 661 27.41 1.68 2.69
CA GLY A 661 26.84 2.48 3.77
C GLY A 661 25.72 3.36 3.23
N SER A 662 24.55 3.37 3.86
CA SER A 662 23.46 4.28 3.52
C SER A 662 23.02 5.14 4.70
N LEU A 663 22.56 6.34 4.40
CA LEU A 663 22.00 7.30 5.34
C LEU A 663 20.71 7.85 4.75
N ASN A 664 19.59 7.70 5.44
CA ASN A 664 18.30 8.24 5.07
C ASN A 664 17.79 9.15 6.19
N ILE A 665 17.20 10.28 5.82
CA ILE A 665 16.60 11.25 6.75
C ILE A 665 15.18 11.51 6.26
N THR A 666 14.20 11.14 7.06
CA THR A 666 12.78 11.48 6.83
C THR A 666 12.40 12.68 7.70
N ASN A 667 11.51 13.54 7.18
CA ASN A 667 11.10 14.78 7.84
C ASN A 667 12.31 15.61 8.32
N LEU A 668 13.20 15.99 7.40
CA LEU A 668 14.45 16.71 7.67
C LEU A 668 14.26 17.96 8.54
N THR A 669 13.17 18.67 8.35
CA THR A 669 12.83 19.91 9.05
C THR A 669 12.25 19.70 10.44
N ASP A 670 11.98 18.45 10.82
CA ASP A 670 11.33 18.05 12.08
C ASP A 670 9.96 18.73 12.27
N GLU A 671 9.17 18.73 11.21
CA GLU A 671 7.84 19.32 11.24
C GLU A 671 6.94 18.54 12.20
N VAL A 672 6.35 19.22 13.18
CA VAL A 672 5.39 18.66 14.13
C VAL A 672 3.99 18.87 13.57
N TYR A 673 3.28 17.78 13.31
CA TYR A 673 1.96 17.84 12.71
C TYR A 673 1.07 16.70 13.17
N VAL A 674 -0.23 16.95 13.22
CA VAL A 674 -1.22 15.89 13.42
C VAL A 674 -1.42 15.16 12.10
N GLY A 675 -1.15 13.87 12.09
CA GLY A 675 -1.26 13.02 10.91
C GLY A 675 -2.71 12.71 10.56
N ALA A 676 -3.48 12.18 11.49
CA ALA A 676 -4.90 11.88 11.35
C ALA A 676 -5.59 11.85 12.71
N CYS A 677 -6.93 11.95 12.69
CA CYS A 677 -7.76 11.74 13.87
C CYS A 677 -8.74 10.60 13.60
N GLY A 678 -8.96 9.75 14.59
CA GLY A 678 -9.91 8.64 14.52
C GLY A 678 -10.54 8.40 15.87
N PHE A 679 -11.79 7.95 15.88
CA PHE A 679 -12.55 7.74 17.10
C PHE A 679 -12.52 8.97 18.05
N SER A 680 -11.75 8.89 19.13
CA SER A 680 -11.65 9.95 20.16
C SER A 680 -10.28 10.59 20.27
N TYR A 681 -9.31 10.18 19.47
CA TYR A 681 -7.93 10.66 19.56
C TYR A 681 -7.33 10.95 18.18
N CYS A 682 -6.26 11.72 18.19
CA CYS A 682 -5.43 12.04 17.03
C CYS A 682 -4.03 11.47 17.20
N SER A 683 -3.41 11.09 16.09
CA SER A 683 -2.01 10.65 16.03
C SER A 683 -1.16 11.72 15.39
N TYR A 684 0.00 12.02 15.96
CA TYR A 684 1.01 12.83 15.29
C TYR A 684 1.69 12.06 14.18
N GLY A 685 2.09 12.75 13.13
CA GLY A 685 2.98 12.22 12.12
C GLY A 685 4.38 11.97 12.68
N GLU A 686 5.17 11.18 11.96
CA GLU A 686 6.53 10.86 12.38
C GLU A 686 7.43 12.10 12.32
N GLY A 687 8.18 12.35 13.40
CA GLY A 687 9.21 13.38 13.49
C GLY A 687 10.43 13.04 12.64
N ARG A 688 11.47 13.88 12.72
CA ARG A 688 12.71 13.63 12.00
C ARG A 688 13.34 12.32 12.46
N THR A 689 13.47 11.38 11.50
CA THR A 689 14.17 10.11 11.72
C THR A 689 15.42 10.06 10.85
N ILE A 690 16.58 9.80 11.47
CA ILE A 690 17.86 9.62 10.81
C ILE A 690 18.22 8.14 10.92
N GLN A 691 18.28 7.45 9.78
CA GLN A 691 18.60 6.03 9.70
C GLN A 691 19.93 5.81 8.99
N ALA A 692 20.80 5.00 9.59
CA ALA A 692 22.04 4.53 9.01
C ALA A 692 22.02 3.02 8.85
N ARG A 693 22.49 2.52 7.70
CA ARG A 693 22.65 1.07 7.45
C ARG A 693 24.06 0.80 6.91
N LEU A 694 24.60 -0.35 7.29
CA LEU A 694 25.84 -0.88 6.76
C LEU A 694 25.57 -2.29 6.23
N THR A 695 25.80 -2.50 4.94
CA THR A 695 25.54 -3.76 4.25
C THR A 695 26.82 -4.30 3.63
N TYR A 696 27.08 -5.59 3.83
CA TYR A 696 28.16 -6.30 3.15
C TYR A 696 27.53 -7.23 2.11
N LYS A 697 27.99 -7.13 0.85
CA LYS A 697 27.49 -7.90 -0.31
C LYS A 697 28.61 -8.79 -0.85
N TRP A 698 28.33 -10.10 -1.15
CA TRP A 698 29.32 -11.06 -1.67
C TRP A 698 28.74 -12.08 -2.64
#